data_8aa1f995cee6918c4286ea558ca0e929
#
_entry.id   8aa1f995cee6918c4286ea558ca0e929
#
_cell.length_a   1.000
_cell.length_b   1.000
_cell.length_c   1.000
_cell.angle_alpha   90.00
_cell.angle_beta   90.00
_cell.angle_gamma   90.00
#
_symmetry.space_group_name_H-M   'P 1'
#
loop_
_entity.id
_entity.type
_entity.pdbx_description
1 polymer ?
#
loop_
_entity_poly.entity_id
_entity_poly.type
_entity_poly.pdbx_seq_one_letter_code
_entity_poly.pdbx_strand_id
1 'polypeptide(L)'
;MTRPRILVGALVLAALVGCTTAPLAGGRSGGTTGQAATPVLDAAATASALATLGTKPGKDLKPVRLGPGLVPPTNRWFSGLVFGDKPQPVFPLPLSFGLDAAGFGFGVPDVKTTAKTIMGGYRPAVQVGVAGVSGWTVTGYDELSVTMEATGASGAVTIAQGSPFVTFASPQGATLSTSVPFERRGDAWVAPDGSVGLVAEGADVSGTSVTVRPGGHVIWFAVPSGTDPGRIAALASPITGTDVAYSVGDSVTTRLTYRTASGRTAFGVLPHQQARLKDATCDLGSFATLLGSMKLCSGESLTFETPSVDAFAALDLGRLSEPEKAELRAQVTTDVAAAKPYPADTYFGGKALYRDAQLYLIAKQVGAPEASAIKEKVTQALLRWARPTGCAAASEFCFTYDSTNKGIVGLAASFGSDEYNDHHFHYGYFLYAAGALASDDPGLVDQLSPVMNLLAADIASSVPGEFPVRRNFDAYSGHSWASGTSPFADGNNQESSAEAVHAWAGLRLWADAAGNQALAAEASWMQSLEAATAQVYYLAFDESDPVYAGYEHRISPLIFGGKRDYATWFSPERAAALGIQLLPMSPSSGYLKTDAPRIAANLAEGTGSIGYRQKFGDYLLMYAALAGESQRTDALAEARSFPTDLIDDGTTKTYLLAYLMSVRG
;
A
#
# COMPACT_ATOMS: atom_id res chain seq x y z
N MET A 1 -54.27 -42.90 -53.76
CA MET A 1 -55.00 -41.71 -53.29
C MET A 1 -55.15 -41.78 -51.80
N THR A 2 -54.27 -41.25 -51.04
CA THR A 2 -54.43 -40.95 -49.62
C THR A 2 -53.18 -40.20 -49.12
N ARG A 3 -53.34 -38.96 -48.70
CA ARG A 3 -52.32 -38.10 -48.14
C ARG A 3 -52.11 -38.43 -46.65
N PRO A 4 -50.89 -38.44 -46.14
CA PRO A 4 -50.68 -38.50 -44.68
C PRO A 4 -50.69 -37.12 -44.06
N ARG A 5 -51.28 -37.04 -42.88
CA ARG A 5 -51.33 -35.90 -41.99
C ARG A 5 -49.96 -35.67 -41.29
N ILE A 6 -49.50 -34.44 -41.33
CA ILE A 6 -48.32 -33.99 -40.56
C ILE A 6 -48.81 -33.60 -39.17
N LEU A 7 -48.25 -34.24 -38.14
CA LEU A 7 -48.37 -33.79 -36.73
C LEU A 7 -47.29 -32.73 -36.47
N VAL A 8 -47.76 -31.53 -36.07
CA VAL A 8 -46.88 -30.47 -35.55
C VAL A 8 -46.76 -30.68 -34.04
N GLY A 9 -45.59 -31.08 -33.58
CA GLY A 9 -45.23 -31.15 -32.16
C GLY A 9 -44.75 -29.78 -31.70
N ALA A 10 -45.46 -29.15 -30.79
CA ALA A 10 -45.00 -27.95 -30.13
C ALA A 10 -43.96 -28.28 -29.07
N LEU A 11 -42.71 -27.81 -29.27
CA LEU A 11 -41.65 -27.83 -28.25
C LEU A 11 -41.91 -26.64 -27.32
N VAL A 12 -42.28 -26.92 -26.07
CA VAL A 12 -42.28 -25.91 -25.00
C VAL A 12 -40.84 -25.78 -24.49
N LEU A 13 -40.16 -24.69 -24.79
CA LEU A 13 -38.88 -24.33 -24.19
C LEU A 13 -39.18 -23.80 -22.77
N ALA A 14 -38.92 -24.62 -21.77
CA ALA A 14 -38.80 -24.15 -20.38
C ALA A 14 -37.52 -23.37 -20.22
N ALA A 15 -37.62 -22.06 -20.08
CA ALA A 15 -36.50 -21.20 -19.68
C ALA A 15 -36.19 -21.47 -18.19
N LEU A 16 -35.19 -22.28 -17.93
CA LEU A 16 -34.53 -22.36 -16.63
C LEU A 16 -33.75 -21.06 -16.43
N VAL A 17 -34.31 -20.16 -15.60
CA VAL A 17 -33.56 -19.07 -15.01
C VAL A 17 -32.60 -19.71 -14.01
N GLY A 18 -31.41 -20.03 -14.45
CA GLY A 18 -30.29 -20.37 -13.59
C GLY A 18 -29.79 -19.09 -12.95
N CYS A 19 -30.02 -18.93 -11.64
CA CYS A 19 -29.22 -18.02 -10.83
C CYS A 19 -27.77 -18.52 -10.90
N THR A 20 -26.99 -17.98 -11.83
CA THR A 20 -25.53 -18.08 -11.76
C THR A 20 -25.07 -17.13 -10.66
N THR A 21 -24.80 -17.69 -9.48
CA THR A 21 -23.90 -17.03 -8.52
C THR A 21 -22.60 -16.79 -9.25
N ALA A 22 -22.32 -15.53 -9.57
CA ALA A 22 -21.02 -15.14 -10.11
C ALA A 22 -19.93 -15.55 -9.09
N PRO A 23 -18.86 -16.23 -9.51
CA PRO A 23 -17.75 -16.49 -8.62
C PRO A 23 -17.16 -15.14 -8.21
N LEU A 24 -16.94 -14.93 -6.90
CA LEU A 24 -16.22 -13.81 -6.35
C LEU A 24 -14.90 -13.65 -7.12
N ALA A 25 -14.72 -12.53 -7.79
CA ALA A 25 -13.56 -12.28 -8.61
C ALA A 25 -12.34 -12.12 -7.71
N GLY A 26 -11.56 -13.18 -7.54
CA GLY A 26 -10.21 -13.10 -7.00
C GLY A 26 -9.31 -12.45 -8.04
N GLY A 27 -8.74 -11.28 -7.76
CA GLY A 27 -7.72 -10.68 -8.60
C GLY A 27 -6.48 -11.56 -8.62
N ARG A 28 -5.98 -11.90 -9.80
CA ARG A 28 -4.70 -12.61 -9.98
C ARG A 28 -3.77 -11.72 -10.74
N SER A 29 -2.60 -11.44 -10.18
CA SER A 29 -1.52 -10.81 -10.91
C SER A 29 -0.62 -11.86 -11.56
N GLY A 30 -0.42 -11.71 -12.84
CA GLY A 30 0.33 -12.36 -13.86
C GLY A 30 1.11 -13.64 -13.58
N GLY A 31 0.73 -14.71 -14.27
CA GLY A 31 1.55 -15.89 -14.45
C GLY A 31 1.30 -16.50 -15.82
N THR A 32 2.33 -16.88 -16.52
CA THR A 32 2.28 -17.52 -17.83
C THR A 32 1.60 -18.89 -17.79
N THR A 33 0.70 -19.14 -18.76
CA THR A 33 -0.06 -20.39 -19.03
C THR A 33 -1.17 -20.75 -18.07
N GLY A 34 -2.09 -19.88 -17.87
CA GLY A 34 -3.40 -20.12 -17.23
C GLY A 34 -4.10 -18.78 -17.23
N GLN A 35 -5.32 -18.71 -17.53
CA GLN A 35 -6.16 -17.53 -17.66
C GLN A 35 -5.49 -16.19 -17.26
N ALA A 36 -5.30 -15.29 -18.21
CA ALA A 36 -4.83 -13.92 -17.93
C ALA A 36 -5.66 -13.33 -16.78
N ALA A 37 -4.98 -12.64 -15.84
CA ALA A 37 -5.69 -11.94 -14.76
C ALA A 37 -6.78 -11.06 -15.36
N THR A 38 -7.99 -11.14 -14.84
CA THR A 38 -9.08 -10.27 -15.31
C THR A 38 -8.79 -8.86 -14.80
N PRO A 39 -8.66 -7.85 -15.69
CA PRO A 39 -8.46 -6.48 -15.26
C PRO A 39 -9.65 -6.01 -14.40
N VAL A 40 -9.37 -5.38 -13.25
CA VAL A 40 -10.40 -4.73 -12.41
C VAL A 40 -10.92 -3.44 -13.04
N LEU A 41 -10.16 -2.88 -13.98
CA LEU A 41 -10.56 -1.73 -14.80
C LEU A 41 -10.55 -2.13 -16.27
N ASP A 42 -11.54 -1.70 -17.02
CA ASP A 42 -11.65 -1.98 -18.46
C ASP A 42 -10.50 -1.31 -19.22
N ALA A 43 -9.67 -2.11 -19.90
CA ALA A 43 -8.46 -1.63 -20.57
C ALA A 43 -8.77 -0.74 -21.78
N ALA A 44 -9.85 -1.02 -22.53
CA ALA A 44 -10.22 -0.24 -23.70
C ALA A 44 -10.80 1.12 -23.29
N ALA A 45 -11.65 1.13 -22.25
CA ALA A 45 -12.15 2.37 -21.66
C ALA A 45 -11.02 3.22 -21.08
N THR A 46 -10.05 2.61 -20.40
CA THR A 46 -8.85 3.28 -19.87
C THR A 46 -8.05 3.93 -21.00
N ALA A 47 -7.73 3.19 -22.07
CA ALA A 47 -6.99 3.72 -23.22
C ALA A 47 -7.74 4.87 -23.91
N SER A 48 -9.06 4.76 -24.06
CA SER A 48 -9.91 5.82 -24.64
C SER A 48 -9.91 7.08 -23.78
N ALA A 49 -10.01 6.93 -22.46
CA ALA A 49 -9.97 8.04 -21.50
C ALA A 49 -8.61 8.74 -21.51
N LEU A 50 -7.49 7.99 -21.58
CA LEU A 50 -6.14 8.54 -21.69
C LEU A 50 -5.96 9.34 -22.99
N ALA A 51 -6.46 8.84 -24.11
CA ALA A 51 -6.42 9.55 -25.40
C ALA A 51 -7.15 10.90 -25.33
N THR A 52 -8.22 10.99 -24.54
CA THR A 52 -9.00 12.22 -24.34
C THR A 52 -8.34 13.15 -23.33
N LEU A 53 -7.75 12.62 -22.26
CA LEU A 53 -7.08 13.40 -21.21
C LEU A 53 -5.91 14.22 -21.76
N GLY A 54 -5.21 13.69 -22.75
CA GLY A 54 -4.00 14.27 -23.30
C GLY A 54 -2.76 13.92 -22.47
N THR A 55 -1.63 14.01 -23.16
CA THR A 55 -0.32 13.63 -22.63
C THR A 55 0.59 14.83 -22.50
N LYS A 56 1.28 14.95 -21.38
CA LYS A 56 2.41 15.87 -21.20
C LYS A 56 3.64 15.08 -20.75
N PRO A 57 4.85 15.53 -21.12
CA PRO A 57 6.06 14.95 -20.55
C PRO A 57 6.05 15.11 -19.05
N GLY A 58 6.30 14.02 -18.34
CA GLY A 58 6.50 14.04 -16.90
C GLY A 58 7.91 14.52 -16.53
N LYS A 59 8.19 14.52 -15.24
CA LYS A 59 9.53 14.78 -14.72
C LYS A 59 10.47 13.63 -15.12
N ASP A 60 11.71 13.95 -15.45
CA ASP A 60 12.74 12.92 -15.67
C ASP A 60 13.13 12.28 -14.35
N LEU A 61 12.57 11.11 -14.07
CA LEU A 61 12.83 10.33 -12.86
C LEU A 61 14.11 9.49 -12.97
N LYS A 62 14.79 9.51 -14.11
CA LYS A 62 16.04 8.75 -14.35
C LYS A 62 15.91 7.25 -14.03
N PRO A 63 15.05 6.49 -14.71
CA PRO A 63 14.97 5.03 -14.55
C PRO A 63 16.13 4.35 -15.29
N VAL A 64 17.36 4.72 -14.93
CA VAL A 64 18.59 4.40 -15.68
C VAL A 64 18.95 2.92 -15.67
N ARG A 65 18.35 2.15 -14.75
CA ARG A 65 18.58 0.69 -14.62
C ARG A 65 17.33 -0.12 -14.93
N LEU A 66 16.49 0.35 -15.86
CA LEU A 66 15.27 -0.34 -16.29
C LEU A 66 15.43 -0.89 -17.70
N GLY A 67 15.11 -2.16 -17.88
CA GLY A 67 15.08 -2.81 -19.20
C GLY A 67 14.00 -2.26 -20.11
N PRO A 68 14.19 -2.32 -21.44
CA PRO A 68 13.23 -1.80 -22.39
C PRO A 68 11.87 -2.51 -22.30
N GLY A 69 10.79 -1.76 -22.44
CA GLY A 69 9.43 -2.27 -22.44
C GLY A 69 8.82 -2.53 -21.05
N LEU A 70 9.59 -2.39 -19.97
CA LEU A 70 9.06 -2.46 -18.62
C LEU A 70 8.40 -1.13 -18.23
N VAL A 71 7.31 -1.23 -17.46
CA VAL A 71 6.68 -0.06 -16.83
C VAL A 71 7.60 0.45 -15.72
N PRO A 72 7.88 1.77 -15.62
CA PRO A 72 8.68 2.31 -14.53
C PRO A 72 8.07 1.97 -13.16
N PRO A 73 8.80 1.24 -12.29
CA PRO A 73 8.24 0.73 -11.02
C PRO A 73 8.33 1.80 -9.92
N THR A 74 7.56 2.89 -10.05
CA THR A 74 7.45 3.88 -8.99
C THR A 74 6.71 3.29 -7.78
N ASN A 75 7.02 3.80 -6.59
CA ASN A 75 6.37 3.46 -5.32
C ASN A 75 6.47 1.97 -4.93
N ARG A 76 7.51 1.27 -5.41
CA ARG A 76 7.78 -0.12 -5.02
C ARG A 76 8.84 -0.20 -3.93
N TRP A 77 8.83 -1.30 -3.21
CA TRP A 77 9.87 -1.61 -2.23
C TRP A 77 11.29 -1.66 -2.86
N PHE A 78 11.37 -1.91 -4.17
CA PHE A 78 12.63 -1.98 -4.93
C PHE A 78 12.89 -0.79 -5.86
N SER A 79 12.07 0.28 -5.84
CA SER A 79 12.24 1.45 -6.73
C SER A 79 13.66 2.01 -6.69
N GLY A 80 14.30 2.04 -5.53
CA GLY A 80 15.67 2.52 -5.35
C GLY A 80 16.73 1.76 -6.16
N LEU A 81 16.47 0.52 -6.60
CA LEU A 81 17.35 -0.20 -7.52
C LEU A 81 17.31 0.36 -8.94
N VAL A 82 16.20 0.99 -9.35
CA VAL A 82 15.92 1.43 -10.73
C VAL A 82 16.29 2.87 -10.95
N PHE A 83 15.83 3.75 -10.06
CA PHE A 83 15.89 5.20 -10.25
C PHE A 83 17.18 5.84 -9.72
N GLY A 84 17.49 7.05 -10.23
CA GLY A 84 18.61 7.86 -9.81
C GLY A 84 19.97 7.37 -10.30
N ASP A 85 21.02 8.17 -10.08
CA ASP A 85 22.36 7.90 -10.59
C ASP A 85 23.03 6.68 -9.92
N LYS A 86 22.69 6.41 -8.66
CA LYS A 86 23.19 5.26 -7.89
C LYS A 86 22.04 4.41 -7.38
N PRO A 87 22.14 3.07 -7.44
CA PRO A 87 21.14 2.22 -6.82
C PRO A 87 21.15 2.41 -5.30
N GLN A 88 19.97 2.42 -4.69
CA GLN A 88 19.79 2.42 -3.23
C GLN A 88 19.58 0.99 -2.73
N PRO A 89 19.97 0.68 -1.50
CA PRO A 89 19.65 -0.59 -0.88
C PRO A 89 18.14 -0.81 -0.76
N VAL A 90 17.71 -2.08 -0.77
CA VAL A 90 16.33 -2.50 -0.60
C VAL A 90 16.21 -3.57 0.48
N PHE A 91 15.01 -3.71 1.03
CA PHE A 91 14.75 -4.54 2.21
C PHE A 91 13.60 -5.52 1.96
N PRO A 92 13.85 -6.61 1.17
CA PRO A 92 12.83 -7.61 0.91
C PRO A 92 12.45 -8.44 2.15
N LEU A 93 13.10 -8.28 3.27
CA LEU A 93 12.96 -9.05 4.50
C LEU A 93 12.85 -10.59 4.27
N PRO A 94 13.58 -11.42 5.04
CA PRO A 94 14.47 -11.03 6.15
C PRO A 94 15.78 -10.37 5.70
N LEU A 95 16.01 -10.28 4.40
CA LEU A 95 17.26 -9.76 3.84
C LEU A 95 17.21 -8.25 3.62
N SER A 96 18.37 -7.61 3.69
CA SER A 96 18.69 -6.39 2.97
C SER A 96 19.55 -6.74 1.75
N PHE A 97 19.39 -6.00 0.66
CA PHE A 97 20.09 -6.24 -0.60
C PHE A 97 20.54 -4.92 -1.24
N GLY A 98 21.71 -4.92 -1.87
CA GLY A 98 22.22 -3.75 -2.59
C GLY A 98 23.06 -4.16 -3.79
N LEU A 99 23.05 -3.32 -4.82
CA LEU A 99 23.90 -3.44 -6.02
C LEU A 99 25.09 -2.52 -5.90
N ASP A 100 26.24 -2.95 -6.43
CA ASP A 100 27.39 -2.12 -6.69
C ASP A 100 27.93 -2.33 -8.12
N ALA A 101 28.95 -1.57 -8.50
CA ALA A 101 29.50 -1.66 -9.85
C ALA A 101 30.19 -3.00 -10.15
N ALA A 102 30.63 -3.73 -9.12
CA ALA A 102 31.38 -4.97 -9.24
C ALA A 102 30.54 -6.21 -8.90
N GLY A 103 29.30 -6.01 -8.39
CA GLY A 103 28.48 -7.13 -7.95
C GLY A 103 27.26 -6.72 -7.14
N PHE A 104 26.97 -7.49 -6.10
CA PHE A 104 25.87 -7.24 -5.18
C PHE A 104 26.21 -7.71 -3.77
N GLY A 105 25.50 -7.18 -2.80
CA GLY A 105 25.64 -7.62 -1.41
C GLY A 105 24.29 -7.88 -0.77
N PHE A 106 24.27 -8.76 0.23
CA PHE A 106 23.05 -9.07 0.99
C PHE A 106 23.39 -9.56 2.40
N GLY A 107 22.41 -9.50 3.29
CA GLY A 107 22.53 -10.03 4.64
C GLY A 107 21.25 -9.79 5.43
N VAL A 108 21.11 -10.47 6.56
CA VAL A 108 20.05 -10.17 7.53
C VAL A 108 20.46 -8.90 8.28
N PRO A 109 19.62 -7.86 8.32
CA PRO A 109 19.90 -6.64 9.08
C PRO A 109 20.11 -6.94 10.57
N ASP A 110 21.15 -6.34 11.16
CA ASP A 110 21.36 -6.34 12.62
C ASP A 110 20.52 -5.21 13.24
N VAL A 111 19.32 -5.56 13.72
CA VAL A 111 18.36 -4.58 14.23
C VAL A 111 18.86 -3.99 15.55
N LYS A 112 18.93 -2.66 15.61
CA LYS A 112 19.31 -1.88 16.79
C LYS A 112 18.19 -0.93 17.16
N THR A 113 17.80 -0.97 18.41
CA THR A 113 16.73 -0.11 18.97
C THR A 113 17.34 0.96 19.87
N THR A 114 16.87 2.18 19.69
CA THR A 114 17.15 3.34 20.53
C THR A 114 15.84 3.91 21.04
N ALA A 115 15.90 4.94 21.88
CA ALA A 115 14.70 5.62 22.38
C ALA A 115 13.72 6.07 21.28
N LYS A 116 14.21 6.42 20.07
CA LYS A 116 13.41 7.01 18.98
C LYS A 116 13.45 6.25 17.66
N THR A 117 14.34 5.26 17.53
CA THR A 117 14.60 4.63 16.22
C THR A 117 14.81 3.15 16.40
N ILE A 118 14.20 2.35 15.51
CA ILE A 118 14.50 0.94 15.31
C ILE A 118 15.12 0.83 13.92
N MET A 119 16.42 0.52 13.83
CA MET A 119 17.17 0.52 12.58
C MET A 119 17.71 -0.87 12.28
N GLY A 120 17.40 -1.38 11.08
CA GLY A 120 17.98 -2.58 10.49
C GLY A 120 18.59 -2.24 9.13
N GLY A 121 19.52 -1.27 9.09
CA GLY A 121 20.09 -0.74 7.85
C GLY A 121 20.87 -1.77 7.03
N TYR A 122 21.18 -1.43 5.78
CA TYR A 122 21.91 -2.29 4.88
C TYR A 122 23.35 -2.51 5.36
N ARG A 123 23.66 -3.74 5.75
CA ARG A 123 24.99 -4.24 6.10
C ARG A 123 25.15 -5.65 5.55
N PRO A 124 25.75 -5.81 4.37
CA PRO A 124 25.85 -7.11 3.75
C PRO A 124 26.76 -8.04 4.55
N ALA A 125 26.25 -9.22 4.90
CA ALA A 125 27.05 -10.32 5.45
C ALA A 125 27.89 -10.97 4.36
N VAL A 126 27.39 -10.96 3.12
CA VAL A 126 28.09 -11.48 1.94
C VAL A 126 28.07 -10.41 0.85
N GLN A 127 29.25 -10.09 0.35
CA GLN A 127 29.47 -9.37 -0.92
C GLN A 127 29.83 -10.39 -1.98
N VAL A 128 29.17 -10.30 -3.14
CA VAL A 128 29.43 -11.17 -4.30
C VAL A 128 29.94 -10.31 -5.44
N GLY A 129 31.19 -10.52 -5.81
CA GLY A 129 31.76 -9.95 -7.03
C GLY A 129 31.43 -10.83 -8.24
N VAL A 130 31.09 -10.22 -9.38
CA VAL A 130 30.81 -10.91 -10.64
C VAL A 130 31.85 -10.50 -11.67
N ALA A 131 32.65 -11.43 -12.14
CA ALA A 131 33.74 -11.13 -13.06
C ALA A 131 33.23 -10.53 -14.38
N GLY A 132 33.74 -9.37 -14.76
CA GLY A 132 33.38 -8.68 -16.00
C GLY A 132 32.13 -7.82 -15.94
N VAL A 133 31.42 -7.79 -14.79
CA VAL A 133 30.25 -6.91 -14.63
C VAL A 133 30.68 -5.44 -14.66
N SER A 134 29.88 -4.59 -15.28
CA SER A 134 30.08 -3.14 -15.33
C SER A 134 28.83 -2.36 -14.92
N GLY A 135 27.74 -3.04 -14.59
CA GLY A 135 26.48 -2.47 -14.16
C GLY A 135 25.37 -3.51 -14.10
N TRP A 136 24.16 -3.05 -13.80
CA TRP A 136 22.98 -3.89 -13.64
C TRP A 136 21.76 -3.25 -14.32
N THR A 137 20.89 -4.08 -14.85
CA THR A 137 19.62 -3.66 -15.44
C THR A 137 18.49 -4.54 -14.91
N VAL A 138 17.42 -3.96 -14.39
CA VAL A 138 16.19 -4.68 -14.04
C VAL A 138 15.54 -5.14 -15.33
N THR A 139 15.50 -6.44 -15.56
CA THR A 139 14.96 -7.07 -16.78
C THR A 139 13.62 -7.74 -16.56
N GLY A 140 13.19 -7.86 -15.30
CA GLY A 140 11.89 -8.42 -14.94
C GLY A 140 11.53 -8.11 -13.49
N TYR A 141 10.26 -7.90 -13.24
CA TYR A 141 9.72 -7.80 -11.89
C TYR A 141 8.23 -8.15 -11.88
N ASP A 142 7.76 -8.54 -10.72
CA ASP A 142 6.35 -8.63 -10.37
C ASP A 142 6.10 -7.93 -9.02
N GLU A 143 5.01 -8.21 -8.31
CA GLU A 143 4.71 -7.49 -7.08
C GLU A 143 5.69 -7.80 -5.95
N LEU A 144 6.20 -9.04 -5.87
CA LEU A 144 7.05 -9.50 -4.78
C LEU A 144 8.50 -9.75 -5.21
N SER A 145 8.80 -9.90 -6.50
CA SER A 145 10.15 -10.27 -6.97
C SER A 145 10.71 -9.29 -8.00
N VAL A 146 12.04 -9.22 -8.05
CA VAL A 146 12.79 -8.43 -9.03
C VAL A 146 14.02 -9.19 -9.48
N THR A 147 14.27 -9.15 -10.80
CA THR A 147 15.43 -9.77 -11.46
C THR A 147 16.28 -8.69 -12.12
N MET A 148 17.58 -8.71 -11.83
CA MET A 148 18.56 -7.77 -12.33
C MET A 148 19.62 -8.53 -13.12
N GLU A 149 19.79 -8.18 -14.39
CA GLU A 149 20.78 -8.78 -15.28
C GLU A 149 22.09 -8.00 -15.24
N ALA A 150 23.20 -8.72 -15.23
CA ALA A 150 24.54 -8.15 -15.24
C ALA A 150 24.88 -7.56 -16.61
N THR A 151 25.33 -6.31 -16.66
CA THR A 151 25.86 -5.68 -17.85
C THR A 151 27.35 -5.99 -17.99
N GLY A 152 27.80 -6.47 -19.13
CA GLY A 152 29.19 -6.84 -19.40
C GLY A 152 29.59 -8.25 -18.93
N ALA A 153 28.70 -8.96 -18.23
CA ALA A 153 28.89 -10.35 -17.80
C ALA A 153 27.60 -11.16 -18.08
N SER A 154 27.70 -12.49 -18.06
CA SER A 154 26.53 -13.37 -18.20
C SER A 154 25.97 -13.71 -16.82
N GLY A 155 24.71 -13.38 -16.58
CA GLY A 155 23.97 -13.81 -15.40
C GLY A 155 23.01 -12.76 -14.87
N ALA A 156 22.09 -13.23 -14.05
CA ALA A 156 21.10 -12.42 -13.41
C ALA A 156 20.93 -12.80 -11.93
N VAL A 157 20.68 -11.80 -11.09
CA VAL A 157 20.33 -12.00 -9.68
C VAL A 157 18.83 -11.74 -9.49
N THR A 158 18.16 -12.65 -8.76
CA THR A 158 16.74 -12.54 -8.39
C THR A 158 16.60 -12.54 -6.89
N ILE A 159 15.79 -11.62 -6.37
CA ILE A 159 15.36 -11.52 -4.98
C ILE A 159 13.84 -11.38 -4.90
N ALA A 160 13.23 -11.77 -3.79
CA ALA A 160 11.80 -11.61 -3.56
C ALA A 160 11.50 -11.25 -2.10
N GLN A 161 10.45 -10.47 -1.87
CA GLN A 161 9.97 -10.15 -0.53
C GLN A 161 9.57 -11.41 0.23
N GLY A 162 9.91 -11.45 1.51
CA GLY A 162 9.65 -12.60 2.37
C GLY A 162 10.58 -13.78 2.12
N SER A 163 11.34 -13.80 1.04
CA SER A 163 12.22 -14.92 0.70
C SER A 163 13.58 -14.79 1.39
N PRO A 164 14.07 -15.85 2.07
CA PRO A 164 15.43 -15.87 2.60
C PRO A 164 16.49 -16.12 1.52
N PHE A 165 16.10 -16.24 0.25
CA PHE A 165 16.95 -16.68 -0.86
C PHE A 165 17.40 -15.50 -1.75
N VAL A 166 18.68 -15.57 -2.20
CA VAL A 166 19.22 -14.74 -3.30
C VAL A 166 19.73 -15.71 -4.36
N THR A 167 19.14 -15.67 -5.56
CA THR A 167 19.51 -16.57 -6.66
C THR A 167 20.34 -15.84 -7.70
N PHE A 168 21.49 -16.41 -8.08
CA PHE A 168 22.22 -16.00 -9.27
C PHE A 168 22.25 -17.15 -10.28
N ALA A 169 21.83 -16.90 -11.50
CA ALA A 169 21.80 -17.87 -12.59
C ALA A 169 22.56 -17.32 -13.80
N SER A 170 23.31 -18.18 -14.53
CA SER A 170 24.06 -17.74 -15.70
C SER A 170 23.85 -18.68 -16.87
N PRO A 171 23.26 -18.21 -18.00
CA PRO A 171 23.08 -19.00 -19.20
C PRO A 171 24.40 -19.43 -19.88
N GLN A 172 25.45 -18.61 -19.78
CA GLN A 172 26.72 -18.85 -20.46
C GLN A 172 27.88 -19.20 -19.51
N GLY A 173 27.59 -19.25 -18.20
CA GLY A 173 28.56 -19.42 -17.15
C GLY A 173 29.11 -18.08 -16.63
N ALA A 174 29.59 -18.09 -15.38
CA ALA A 174 30.12 -16.92 -14.70
C ALA A 174 31.14 -17.33 -13.63
N THR A 175 32.10 -16.44 -13.36
CA THR A 175 32.99 -16.55 -12.21
C THR A 175 32.61 -15.53 -11.17
N LEU A 176 32.32 -16.00 -9.95
CA LEU A 176 31.94 -15.18 -8.82
C LEU A 176 32.99 -15.28 -7.72
N SER A 177 33.11 -14.21 -6.95
CA SER A 177 33.90 -14.19 -5.72
C SER A 177 33.02 -13.75 -4.55
N THR A 178 33.19 -14.34 -3.38
CA THR A 178 32.45 -13.97 -2.17
C THR A 178 33.41 -13.39 -1.11
N SER A 179 32.90 -12.43 -0.32
CA SER A 179 33.68 -11.79 0.75
C SER A 179 33.99 -12.73 1.92
N VAL A 180 33.25 -13.84 2.05
CA VAL A 180 33.42 -14.87 3.07
C VAL A 180 33.60 -16.24 2.40
N PRO A 181 34.40 -17.15 2.95
CA PRO A 181 34.55 -18.50 2.42
C PRO A 181 33.28 -19.34 2.75
N PHE A 182 33.01 -20.32 1.91
CA PHE A 182 31.96 -21.31 2.13
C PHE A 182 32.58 -22.70 2.25
N GLU A 183 32.20 -23.43 3.29
CA GLU A 183 32.66 -24.81 3.57
C GLU A 183 31.49 -25.77 3.43
N ARG A 184 31.73 -26.93 2.83
CA ARG A 184 30.67 -27.93 2.63
C ARG A 184 30.25 -28.58 3.94
N ARG A 185 28.93 -28.56 4.22
CA ARG A 185 28.27 -29.23 5.34
C ARG A 185 27.02 -29.97 4.83
N GLY A 186 27.14 -31.28 4.68
CA GLY A 186 26.07 -32.09 4.04
C GLY A 186 25.87 -31.69 2.58
N ASP A 187 24.61 -31.34 2.21
CA ASP A 187 24.24 -30.97 0.85
C ASP A 187 24.39 -29.45 0.56
N ALA A 188 24.75 -28.66 1.56
CA ALA A 188 24.97 -27.21 1.44
C ALA A 188 26.40 -26.83 1.72
N TRP A 189 26.78 -25.60 1.31
CA TRP A 189 27.94 -24.88 1.78
C TRP A 189 27.50 -23.82 2.79
N VAL A 190 28.26 -23.61 3.85
CA VAL A 190 27.88 -22.71 4.94
C VAL A 190 29.03 -21.77 5.26
N ALA A 191 28.74 -20.50 5.48
CA ALA A 191 29.71 -19.52 5.98
C ALA A 191 30.21 -19.89 7.39
N PRO A 192 31.39 -19.43 7.82
CA PRO A 192 32.02 -19.86 9.08
C PRO A 192 31.14 -19.60 10.33
N ASP A 193 30.40 -18.50 10.34
CA ASP A 193 29.49 -18.10 11.44
C ASP A 193 28.12 -18.82 11.40
N GLY A 194 27.83 -19.56 10.33
CA GLY A 194 26.58 -20.30 10.15
C GLY A 194 25.39 -19.45 9.77
N SER A 195 25.53 -18.14 9.61
CA SER A 195 24.41 -17.21 9.33
C SER A 195 23.92 -17.24 7.88
N VAL A 196 24.77 -17.71 6.94
CA VAL A 196 24.46 -17.80 5.51
C VAL A 196 24.85 -19.17 4.99
N GLY A 197 23.95 -19.79 4.24
CA GLY A 197 24.22 -20.99 3.46
C GLY A 197 24.18 -20.74 1.96
N LEU A 198 24.63 -21.72 1.18
CA LEU A 198 24.66 -21.73 -0.27
C LEU A 198 24.34 -23.13 -0.78
N VAL A 199 23.48 -23.24 -1.78
CA VAL A 199 23.35 -24.43 -2.64
C VAL A 199 23.76 -24.07 -4.05
N ALA A 200 24.30 -25.04 -4.79
CA ALA A 200 24.81 -24.84 -6.13
C ALA A 200 24.39 -26.00 -7.04
N GLU A 201 23.82 -25.67 -8.17
CA GLU A 201 23.50 -26.62 -9.24
C GLU A 201 24.20 -26.17 -10.52
N GLY A 202 24.99 -27.07 -11.12
CA GLY A 202 25.82 -26.69 -12.25
C GLY A 202 26.90 -25.67 -11.90
N ALA A 203 27.43 -25.68 -10.65
CA ALA A 203 28.47 -24.78 -10.24
C ALA A 203 29.46 -25.45 -9.28
N ASP A 204 30.69 -24.98 -9.25
CA ASP A 204 31.77 -25.44 -8.38
C ASP A 204 32.09 -24.37 -7.33
N VAL A 205 32.08 -24.76 -6.04
CA VAL A 205 32.33 -23.87 -4.89
C VAL A 205 33.62 -24.26 -4.22
N SER A 206 34.53 -23.32 -4.03
CA SER A 206 35.84 -23.53 -3.36
C SER A 206 36.22 -22.28 -2.58
N GLY A 207 36.04 -22.32 -1.26
CA GLY A 207 36.32 -21.18 -0.38
C GLY A 207 35.53 -19.94 -0.77
N THR A 208 36.19 -18.91 -1.27
CA THR A 208 35.57 -17.65 -1.73
C THR A 208 35.32 -17.62 -3.24
N SER A 209 35.62 -18.70 -3.98
CA SER A 209 35.42 -18.77 -5.43
C SER A 209 34.21 -19.63 -5.77
N VAL A 210 33.37 -19.14 -6.67
CA VAL A 210 32.22 -19.87 -7.21
C VAL A 210 32.27 -19.78 -8.73
N THR A 211 32.39 -20.92 -9.41
CA THR A 211 32.39 -21.01 -10.87
C THR A 211 31.07 -21.62 -11.33
N VAL A 212 30.18 -20.81 -11.89
CA VAL A 212 28.88 -21.23 -12.44
C VAL A 212 29.11 -21.68 -13.88
N ARG A 213 28.74 -22.93 -14.20
CA ARG A 213 28.80 -23.47 -15.56
C ARG A 213 27.62 -22.93 -16.42
N PRO A 214 27.69 -22.99 -17.74
CA PRO A 214 26.57 -22.62 -18.60
C PRO A 214 25.25 -23.31 -18.18
N GLY A 215 24.19 -22.53 -17.94
CA GLY A 215 22.89 -23.00 -17.47
C GLY A 215 22.82 -23.32 -15.96
N GLY A 216 23.94 -23.15 -15.21
CA GLY A 216 23.97 -23.36 -13.77
C GLY A 216 23.46 -22.17 -12.97
N HIS A 217 23.24 -22.43 -11.68
CA HIS A 217 22.84 -21.39 -10.72
C HIS A 217 23.38 -21.66 -9.32
N VAL A 218 23.40 -20.63 -8.50
CA VAL A 218 23.67 -20.68 -7.07
C VAL A 218 22.61 -19.92 -6.31
N ILE A 219 22.25 -20.44 -5.13
CA ILE A 219 21.25 -19.84 -4.25
C ILE A 219 21.86 -19.67 -2.87
N TRP A 220 22.11 -18.45 -2.45
CA TRP A 220 22.44 -18.13 -1.08
C TRP A 220 21.15 -18.04 -0.25
N PHE A 221 21.26 -18.36 1.04
CA PHE A 221 20.11 -18.28 1.94
C PHE A 221 20.51 -17.86 3.35
N ALA A 222 19.66 -17.05 3.99
CA ALA A 222 19.83 -16.69 5.39
C ALA A 222 19.42 -17.85 6.30
N VAL A 223 20.13 -18.02 7.41
CA VAL A 223 19.89 -19.06 8.40
C VAL A 223 19.57 -18.42 9.75
N PRO A 224 18.36 -18.64 10.32
CA PRO A 224 18.04 -18.20 11.68
C PRO A 224 18.97 -18.86 12.71
N SER A 225 19.31 -18.14 13.77
CA SER A 225 20.14 -18.66 14.85
C SER A 225 19.58 -19.97 15.41
N GLY A 226 20.43 -20.99 15.54
CA GLY A 226 20.05 -22.31 16.06
C GLY A 226 19.30 -23.22 15.07
N THR A 227 19.10 -22.77 13.82
CA THR A 227 18.46 -23.59 12.78
C THR A 227 19.54 -24.39 12.00
N ASP A 228 19.23 -25.65 11.67
CA ASP A 228 20.07 -26.45 10.79
C ASP A 228 19.99 -25.90 9.35
N PRO A 229 21.12 -25.44 8.75
CA PRO A 229 21.15 -24.94 7.37
C PRO A 229 20.63 -25.95 6.34
N GLY A 230 20.78 -27.24 6.57
CA GLY A 230 20.30 -28.31 5.69
C GLY A 230 18.78 -28.29 5.49
N ARG A 231 18.01 -27.89 6.51
CA ARG A 231 16.57 -27.77 6.42
C ARG A 231 16.12 -26.65 5.46
N ILE A 232 16.86 -25.53 5.43
CA ILE A 232 16.58 -24.41 4.52
C ILE A 232 17.08 -24.72 3.12
N ALA A 233 18.28 -25.33 3.02
CA ALA A 233 18.86 -25.77 1.76
C ALA A 233 17.90 -26.71 0.97
N ALA A 234 17.20 -27.61 1.66
CA ALA A 234 16.22 -28.52 1.05
C ALA A 234 15.00 -27.79 0.41
N LEU A 235 14.78 -26.51 0.73
CA LEU A 235 13.72 -25.67 0.20
C LEU A 235 14.23 -24.64 -0.83
N ALA A 236 15.55 -24.61 -1.05
CA ALA A 236 16.16 -23.67 -1.98
C ALA A 236 15.90 -24.12 -3.42
N SER A 237 15.15 -23.31 -4.15
CA SER A 237 14.86 -23.47 -5.58
C SER A 237 14.75 -22.09 -6.20
N PRO A 238 15.23 -21.89 -7.45
CA PRO A 238 15.09 -20.60 -8.11
C PRO A 238 13.63 -20.15 -8.15
N ILE A 239 13.38 -18.90 -7.70
CA ILE A 239 12.07 -18.26 -7.85
C ILE A 239 11.98 -17.72 -9.28
N THR A 240 11.01 -18.20 -10.05
CA THR A 240 10.78 -17.81 -11.45
C THR A 240 9.68 -16.76 -11.59
N GLY A 241 9.09 -16.32 -10.49
CA GLY A 241 8.09 -15.28 -10.37
C GLY A 241 7.19 -15.48 -9.16
N THR A 242 6.29 -14.54 -8.94
CA THR A 242 5.34 -14.58 -7.82
C THR A 242 3.93 -14.27 -8.27
N ASP A 243 2.94 -14.65 -7.46
CA ASP A 243 1.53 -14.33 -7.68
C ASP A 243 0.90 -13.81 -6.40
N VAL A 244 0.05 -12.79 -6.53
CA VAL A 244 -0.79 -12.26 -5.47
C VAL A 244 -2.24 -12.57 -5.81
N ALA A 245 -2.93 -13.25 -4.88
CA ALA A 245 -4.36 -13.51 -4.98
C ALA A 245 -5.05 -13.11 -3.67
N TYR A 246 -6.30 -12.70 -3.76
CA TYR A 246 -7.10 -12.32 -2.60
C TYR A 246 -8.57 -12.75 -2.77
N SER A 247 -9.28 -12.83 -1.65
CA SER A 247 -10.74 -12.93 -1.62
C SER A 247 -11.30 -12.08 -0.49
N VAL A 248 -12.53 -11.61 -0.65
CA VAL A 248 -13.21 -10.69 0.27
C VAL A 248 -14.50 -11.32 0.76
N GLY A 249 -14.72 -11.29 2.07
CA GLY A 249 -15.90 -11.77 2.78
C GLY A 249 -15.95 -11.11 4.16
N ASP A 250 -16.37 -11.85 5.20
CA ASP A 250 -16.32 -11.39 6.60
C ASP A 250 -14.88 -11.12 7.08
N SER A 251 -13.92 -11.74 6.42
CA SER A 251 -12.51 -11.43 6.45
C SER A 251 -11.96 -11.38 5.02
N VAL A 252 -10.84 -10.71 4.84
CA VAL A 252 -10.09 -10.79 3.58
C VAL A 252 -9.01 -11.84 3.71
N THR A 253 -8.86 -12.68 2.67
CA THR A 253 -7.76 -13.64 2.56
C THR A 253 -6.75 -13.13 1.57
N THR A 254 -5.47 -13.14 1.94
CA THR A 254 -4.34 -12.85 1.03
C THR A 254 -3.55 -14.13 0.82
N ARG A 255 -3.20 -14.42 -0.43
CA ARG A 255 -2.34 -15.53 -0.81
C ARG A 255 -1.19 -15.04 -1.68
N LEU A 256 0.03 -15.26 -1.20
CA LEU A 256 1.28 -14.93 -1.89
C LEU A 256 1.96 -16.24 -2.29
N THR A 257 2.15 -16.45 -3.59
CA THR A 257 2.74 -17.69 -4.13
C THR A 257 4.10 -17.38 -4.74
N TYR A 258 5.12 -18.17 -4.37
CA TYR A 258 6.45 -18.10 -4.95
C TYR A 258 6.58 -19.27 -5.93
N ARG A 259 6.69 -19.00 -7.22
CA ARG A 259 6.80 -20.06 -8.25
C ARG A 259 8.21 -20.62 -8.26
N THR A 260 8.32 -21.89 -7.89
CA THR A 260 9.56 -22.67 -7.90
C THR A 260 9.33 -24.02 -8.57
N ALA A 261 10.39 -24.70 -9.01
CA ALA A 261 10.27 -26.02 -9.64
C ALA A 261 9.70 -27.08 -8.69
N SER A 262 9.97 -26.96 -7.39
CA SER A 262 9.47 -27.90 -6.36
C SER A 262 8.04 -27.60 -5.92
N GLY A 263 7.50 -26.42 -6.24
CA GLY A 263 6.21 -25.93 -5.73
C GLY A 263 6.23 -25.56 -4.24
N ARG A 264 7.31 -25.78 -3.52
CA ARG A 264 7.50 -25.44 -2.10
C ARG A 264 8.74 -24.60 -1.91
N THR A 265 8.70 -23.67 -0.92
CA THR A 265 9.83 -22.83 -0.58
C THR A 265 9.77 -22.41 0.89
N ALA A 266 10.82 -21.73 1.38
CA ALA A 266 10.79 -21.05 2.66
C ALA A 266 10.41 -19.57 2.45
N PHE A 267 9.63 -19.04 3.40
CA PHE A 267 9.25 -17.62 3.41
C PHE A 267 9.10 -17.09 4.84
N GLY A 268 9.40 -15.81 5.01
CA GLY A 268 9.23 -15.09 6.25
C GLY A 268 7.78 -14.65 6.43
N VAL A 269 7.26 -14.80 7.64
CA VAL A 269 5.90 -14.43 8.03
C VAL A 269 5.97 -13.28 9.04
N LEU A 270 5.52 -12.10 8.62
CA LEU A 270 5.53 -10.86 9.40
C LEU A 270 4.47 -10.87 10.52
N PRO A 271 4.61 -10.06 11.58
CA PRO A 271 3.66 -10.04 12.71
C PRO A 271 2.18 -9.94 12.30
N HIS A 272 1.81 -9.06 11.36
CA HIS A 272 0.42 -8.91 10.92
C HIS A 272 -0.15 -10.16 10.21
N GLN A 273 0.70 -11.02 9.66
CA GLN A 273 0.33 -12.25 8.95
C GLN A 273 0.21 -13.45 9.91
N GLN A 274 0.90 -13.39 11.07
CA GLN A 274 1.04 -14.55 11.98
C GLN A 274 -0.26 -14.93 12.67
N ALA A 275 -1.12 -13.96 13.00
CA ALA A 275 -2.30 -14.19 13.83
C ALA A 275 -3.33 -15.13 13.19
N ARG A 276 -3.44 -15.10 11.86
CA ARG A 276 -4.40 -15.91 11.08
C ARG A 276 -3.74 -16.57 9.88
N LEU A 277 -2.49 -17.04 10.08
CA LEU A 277 -1.74 -17.80 9.08
C LEU A 277 -2.44 -19.11 8.75
N LYS A 278 -2.45 -19.49 7.47
CA LYS A 278 -3.01 -20.75 6.94
C LYS A 278 -1.93 -21.55 6.23
N ASP A 279 -2.07 -22.86 6.24
CA ASP A 279 -1.38 -23.82 5.35
C ASP A 279 0.17 -23.70 5.29
N ALA A 280 0.82 -23.20 6.35
CA ALA A 280 2.27 -23.10 6.43
C ALA A 280 2.81 -23.75 7.71
N THR A 281 4.02 -24.31 7.63
CA THR A 281 4.74 -24.86 8.78
C THR A 281 5.84 -23.90 9.20
N CYS A 282 5.75 -23.37 10.43
CA CYS A 282 6.68 -22.35 10.96
C CYS A 282 7.61 -22.95 12.01
N ASP A 283 8.57 -23.76 11.57
CA ASP A 283 9.52 -24.49 12.44
C ASP A 283 10.98 -24.32 11.98
N LEU A 284 11.23 -23.31 11.11
CA LEU A 284 12.56 -22.99 10.59
C LEU A 284 13.27 -21.85 11.34
N GLY A 285 12.76 -21.49 12.54
CA GLY A 285 13.30 -20.40 13.35
C GLY A 285 12.67 -19.04 13.05
N SER A 286 13.35 -17.97 13.48
CA SER A 286 12.85 -16.59 13.31
C SER A 286 14.00 -15.61 13.12
N PHE A 287 13.70 -14.46 12.52
CA PHE A 287 14.58 -13.31 12.40
C PHE A 287 13.99 -12.10 13.16
N ALA A 288 14.83 -11.32 13.80
CA ALA A 288 14.45 -10.00 14.28
C ALA A 288 14.39 -9.05 13.08
N THR A 289 13.28 -8.33 12.92
CA THR A 289 13.12 -7.28 11.90
C THR A 289 12.69 -5.98 12.56
N LEU A 290 12.79 -4.86 11.86
CA LEU A 290 12.28 -3.58 12.37
C LEU A 290 10.75 -3.59 12.63
N LEU A 291 10.03 -4.56 12.07
CA LEU A 291 8.57 -4.71 12.25
C LEU A 291 8.20 -5.67 13.40
N GLY A 292 9.18 -6.28 14.06
CA GLY A 292 9.02 -7.30 15.07
C GLY A 292 9.61 -8.65 14.66
N SER A 293 9.34 -9.69 15.43
CA SER A 293 9.83 -11.05 15.18
C SER A 293 9.13 -11.69 13.97
N MET A 294 9.91 -11.96 12.93
CA MET A 294 9.48 -12.65 11.71
C MET A 294 9.75 -14.15 11.83
N LYS A 295 8.74 -14.99 11.72
CA LYS A 295 8.90 -16.46 11.67
C LYS A 295 9.32 -16.91 10.29
N LEU A 296 10.28 -17.84 10.20
CA LEU A 296 10.61 -18.52 8.95
C LEU A 296 9.76 -19.80 8.82
N CYS A 297 8.97 -19.86 7.79
CA CYS A 297 8.01 -20.93 7.53
C CYS A 297 8.27 -21.59 6.18
N SER A 298 7.65 -22.72 5.92
CA SER A 298 7.68 -23.38 4.62
C SER A 298 6.27 -23.76 4.14
N GLY A 299 6.06 -23.73 2.83
CA GLY A 299 4.79 -24.05 2.20
C GLY A 299 4.82 -23.86 0.69
N GLU A 300 3.67 -24.02 0.06
CA GLU A 300 3.45 -23.72 -1.36
C GLU A 300 3.12 -22.24 -1.56
N SER A 301 2.55 -21.60 -0.54
CA SER A 301 2.19 -20.19 -0.51
C SER A 301 2.13 -19.67 0.92
N LEU A 302 2.35 -18.37 1.09
CA LEU A 302 2.00 -17.64 2.30
C LEU A 302 0.54 -17.19 2.19
N THR A 303 -0.33 -17.83 2.98
CA THR A 303 -1.77 -17.52 3.00
C THR A 303 -2.17 -17.07 4.41
N PHE A 304 -2.84 -15.94 4.52
CA PHE A 304 -3.32 -15.41 5.80
C PHE A 304 -4.63 -14.64 5.65
N GLU A 305 -5.35 -14.46 6.76
CA GLU A 305 -6.59 -13.70 6.82
C GLU A 305 -6.42 -12.41 7.63
N THR A 306 -7.18 -11.39 7.25
CA THR A 306 -7.27 -10.11 7.94
C THR A 306 -8.75 -9.75 8.15
N PRO A 307 -9.18 -9.20 9.30
CA PRO A 307 -10.55 -8.72 9.46
C PRO A 307 -10.93 -7.70 8.39
N SER A 308 -12.11 -7.83 7.81
CA SER A 308 -12.62 -6.85 6.84
C SER A 308 -12.90 -5.51 7.51
N VAL A 309 -12.66 -4.43 6.79
CA VAL A 309 -12.98 -3.05 7.18
C VAL A 309 -13.95 -2.46 6.16
N ASP A 310 -15.03 -1.85 6.64
CA ASP A 310 -16.03 -1.22 5.80
C ASP A 310 -15.64 0.22 5.43
N ALA A 311 -16.11 0.65 4.25
CA ALA A 311 -16.04 2.03 3.80
C ALA A 311 -17.43 2.69 3.92
N PHE A 312 -17.47 3.89 4.49
CA PHE A 312 -18.70 4.65 4.69
C PHE A 312 -18.59 6.03 4.05
N ALA A 313 -19.56 6.40 3.25
CA ALA A 313 -19.59 7.71 2.57
C ALA A 313 -19.83 8.88 3.54
N ALA A 314 -20.56 8.66 4.61
CA ALA A 314 -21.01 9.69 5.56
C ALA A 314 -21.11 9.15 6.99
N LEU A 315 -21.08 10.06 7.96
CA LEU A 315 -21.45 9.75 9.34
C LEU A 315 -22.95 9.41 9.45
N ASP A 316 -23.32 8.51 10.35
CA ASP A 316 -24.73 8.24 10.67
C ASP A 316 -25.23 9.21 11.75
N LEU A 317 -25.99 10.22 11.35
CA LEU A 317 -26.59 11.22 12.23
C LEU A 317 -28.08 10.98 12.50
N GLY A 318 -28.63 9.85 12.06
CA GLY A 318 -30.07 9.55 12.18
C GLY A 318 -30.57 9.49 13.63
N ARG A 319 -29.69 9.24 14.58
CA ARG A 319 -30.02 9.10 16.01
C ARG A 319 -29.81 10.37 16.83
N LEU A 320 -29.37 11.47 16.23
CA LEU A 320 -29.16 12.72 16.93
C LEU A 320 -30.49 13.32 17.36
N SER A 321 -30.52 13.90 18.56
CA SER A 321 -31.64 14.67 19.09
C SER A 321 -31.79 15.99 18.33
N GLU A 322 -32.97 16.60 18.38
CA GLU A 322 -33.20 17.89 17.72
C GLU A 322 -32.33 19.04 18.25
N PRO A 323 -31.99 19.11 19.57
CA PRO A 323 -30.97 20.06 20.04
C PRO A 323 -29.59 19.87 19.39
N GLU A 324 -29.09 18.61 19.27
CA GLU A 324 -27.81 18.31 18.62
C GLU A 324 -27.85 18.68 17.13
N LYS A 325 -28.92 18.33 16.41
CA LYS A 325 -29.10 18.75 15.01
C LYS A 325 -29.15 20.27 14.86
N ALA A 326 -29.78 20.98 15.80
CA ALA A 326 -29.84 22.46 15.81
C ALA A 326 -28.43 23.05 16.05
N GLU A 327 -27.63 22.47 16.96
CA GLU A 327 -26.23 22.84 17.17
C GLU A 327 -25.40 22.68 15.89
N LEU A 328 -25.54 21.53 15.21
CA LEU A 328 -24.84 21.29 13.94
C LEU A 328 -25.29 22.23 12.83
N ARG A 329 -26.60 22.53 12.70
CA ARG A 329 -27.08 23.53 11.72
C ARG A 329 -26.46 24.91 11.91
N ALA A 330 -26.38 25.37 13.15
CA ALA A 330 -25.74 26.65 13.45
C ALA A 330 -24.24 26.64 13.12
N GLN A 331 -23.56 25.53 13.38
CA GLN A 331 -22.14 25.40 13.05
C GLN A 331 -21.89 25.31 11.54
N VAL A 332 -22.78 24.63 10.76
CA VAL A 332 -22.76 24.62 9.28
C VAL A 332 -22.76 26.05 8.74
N THR A 333 -23.68 26.90 9.22
CA THR A 333 -23.74 28.31 8.81
C THR A 333 -22.41 29.04 9.07
N THR A 334 -21.78 28.77 10.22
CA THR A 334 -20.49 29.36 10.59
C THR A 334 -19.38 28.90 9.66
N ASP A 335 -19.27 27.60 9.41
CA ASP A 335 -18.20 27.01 8.59
C ASP A 335 -18.34 27.40 7.11
N VAL A 336 -19.58 27.51 6.59
CA VAL A 336 -19.85 28.02 5.24
C VAL A 336 -19.42 29.46 5.07
N ALA A 337 -19.70 30.32 6.08
CA ALA A 337 -19.29 31.72 6.05
C ALA A 337 -17.76 31.89 6.09
N ALA A 338 -17.04 30.94 6.70
CA ALA A 338 -15.56 30.92 6.80
C ALA A 338 -14.88 30.21 5.64
N ALA A 339 -15.63 29.68 4.66
CA ALA A 339 -15.10 28.83 3.60
C ALA A 339 -14.10 29.58 2.69
N LYS A 340 -12.94 28.96 2.46
CA LYS A 340 -11.87 29.48 1.60
C LYS A 340 -12.02 28.95 0.16
N PRO A 341 -11.36 29.60 -0.83
CA PRO A 341 -11.20 29.04 -2.18
C PRO A 341 -10.49 27.68 -2.14
N TYR A 342 -10.80 26.82 -3.12
CA TYR A 342 -10.10 25.54 -3.27
C TYR A 342 -8.64 25.75 -3.70
N PRO A 343 -7.66 25.09 -3.06
CA PRO A 343 -6.29 25.03 -3.55
C PRO A 343 -6.19 24.34 -4.91
N ALA A 344 -5.17 24.71 -5.68
CA ALA A 344 -5.00 24.25 -7.06
C ALA A 344 -4.14 22.98 -7.18
N ASP A 345 -3.42 22.61 -6.12
CA ASP A 345 -2.63 21.39 -6.06
C ASP A 345 -3.49 20.16 -5.71
N THR A 346 -2.97 18.97 -5.99
CA THR A 346 -3.73 17.73 -5.83
C THR A 346 -3.90 17.28 -4.37
N TYR A 347 -3.05 17.73 -3.44
CA TYR A 347 -3.19 17.36 -2.04
C TYR A 347 -4.24 18.22 -1.34
N PHE A 348 -3.95 19.53 -1.19
CA PHE A 348 -4.86 20.44 -0.49
C PHE A 348 -6.17 20.63 -1.24
N GLY A 349 -6.16 20.56 -2.59
CA GLY A 349 -7.36 20.56 -3.41
C GLY A 349 -8.24 19.34 -3.16
N GLY A 350 -7.65 18.15 -3.11
CA GLY A 350 -8.34 16.91 -2.77
C GLY A 350 -8.90 16.91 -1.34
N LYS A 351 -8.09 17.32 -0.35
CA LYS A 351 -8.53 17.48 1.05
C LYS A 351 -9.73 18.42 1.17
N ALA A 352 -9.70 19.56 0.49
CA ALA A 352 -10.80 20.52 0.52
C ALA A 352 -12.08 19.99 -0.14
N LEU A 353 -11.96 19.23 -1.23
CA LEU A 353 -13.11 18.56 -1.87
C LEU A 353 -13.74 17.51 -0.94
N TYR A 354 -12.93 16.67 -0.31
CA TYR A 354 -13.38 15.71 0.68
C TYR A 354 -14.08 16.40 1.85
N ARG A 355 -13.44 17.42 2.45
CA ARG A 355 -13.99 18.21 3.56
C ARG A 355 -15.36 18.77 3.23
N ASP A 356 -15.51 19.44 2.06
CA ASP A 356 -16.75 20.08 1.68
C ASP A 356 -17.84 19.04 1.28
N ALA A 357 -17.45 17.87 0.75
CA ALA A 357 -18.37 16.75 0.54
C ALA A 357 -18.94 16.23 1.87
N GLN A 358 -18.09 16.06 2.90
CA GLN A 358 -18.56 15.67 4.23
C GLN A 358 -19.44 16.75 4.88
N LEU A 359 -19.08 18.03 4.74
CA LEU A 359 -19.89 19.15 5.22
C LEU A 359 -21.28 19.14 4.56
N TYR A 360 -21.36 18.90 3.25
CA TYR A 360 -22.62 18.74 2.53
C TYR A 360 -23.48 17.60 3.10
N LEU A 361 -22.88 16.41 3.27
CA LEU A 361 -23.62 15.24 3.74
C LEU A 361 -24.14 15.42 5.17
N ILE A 362 -23.40 16.10 6.03
CA ILE A 362 -23.85 16.49 7.37
C ILE A 362 -25.00 17.51 7.25
N ALA A 363 -24.80 18.60 6.48
CA ALA A 363 -25.80 19.65 6.30
C ALA A 363 -27.14 19.09 5.79
N LYS A 364 -27.10 18.14 4.85
CA LYS A 364 -28.27 17.43 4.35
C LYS A 364 -28.98 16.65 5.44
N GLN A 365 -28.23 15.83 6.22
CA GLN A 365 -28.81 14.97 7.27
C GLN A 365 -29.44 15.78 8.41
N VAL A 366 -28.87 16.94 8.75
CA VAL A 366 -29.42 17.79 9.82
C VAL A 366 -30.45 18.80 9.31
N GLY A 367 -30.68 18.87 8.00
CA GLY A 367 -31.63 19.81 7.39
C GLY A 367 -31.17 21.28 7.44
N ALA A 368 -29.88 21.53 7.25
CA ALA A 368 -29.34 22.88 7.17
C ALA A 368 -29.74 23.56 5.85
N PRO A 369 -30.13 24.85 5.87
CA PRO A 369 -30.60 25.55 4.66
C PRO A 369 -29.47 25.72 3.61
N GLU A 370 -28.18 25.67 4.01
CA GLU A 370 -27.02 25.79 3.14
C GLU A 370 -26.72 24.50 2.35
N ALA A 371 -27.35 23.37 2.65
CA ALA A 371 -27.01 22.06 2.07
C ALA A 371 -26.94 22.07 0.53
N SER A 372 -27.95 22.68 -0.14
CA SER A 372 -27.97 22.76 -1.61
C SER A 372 -26.84 23.61 -2.18
N ALA A 373 -26.50 24.72 -1.53
CA ALA A 373 -25.40 25.59 -1.97
C ALA A 373 -24.03 24.93 -1.77
N ILE A 374 -23.84 24.17 -0.68
CA ILE A 374 -22.61 23.39 -0.45
C ILE A 374 -22.49 22.31 -1.51
N LYS A 375 -23.57 21.55 -1.79
CA LYS A 375 -23.59 20.53 -2.84
C LYS A 375 -23.17 21.11 -4.18
N GLU A 376 -23.79 22.19 -4.60
CA GLU A 376 -23.48 22.84 -5.88
C GLU A 376 -22.01 23.26 -5.94
N LYS A 377 -21.51 23.95 -4.90
CA LYS A 377 -20.12 24.42 -4.83
C LYS A 377 -19.12 23.27 -4.97
N VAL A 378 -19.24 22.20 -4.16
CA VAL A 378 -18.29 21.08 -4.18
C VAL A 378 -18.42 20.25 -5.46
N THR A 379 -19.62 20.07 -5.99
CA THR A 379 -19.83 19.37 -7.26
C THR A 379 -19.19 20.11 -8.43
N GLN A 380 -19.37 21.42 -8.55
CA GLN A 380 -18.75 22.22 -9.59
C GLN A 380 -17.23 22.24 -9.48
N ALA A 381 -16.70 22.29 -8.26
CA ALA A 381 -15.26 22.22 -8.03
C ALA A 381 -14.71 20.84 -8.45
N LEU A 382 -15.36 19.74 -8.11
CA LEU A 382 -14.96 18.39 -8.51
C LEU A 382 -15.06 18.19 -10.03
N LEU A 383 -16.14 18.65 -10.66
CA LEU A 383 -16.33 18.61 -12.11
C LEU A 383 -15.28 19.44 -12.86
N ARG A 384 -14.74 20.51 -12.27
CA ARG A 384 -13.62 21.25 -12.84
C ARG A 384 -12.39 20.36 -12.99
N TRP A 385 -12.02 19.60 -11.94
CA TRP A 385 -10.94 18.63 -11.96
C TRP A 385 -11.22 17.43 -12.88
N ALA A 386 -12.49 17.03 -13.00
CA ALA A 386 -12.91 15.88 -13.80
C ALA A 386 -13.03 16.18 -15.31
N ARG A 387 -12.60 17.35 -15.79
CA ARG A 387 -12.59 17.67 -17.22
C ARG A 387 -11.41 16.96 -17.93
N PRO A 388 -11.68 16.02 -18.85
CA PRO A 388 -10.58 15.31 -19.51
C PRO A 388 -9.64 16.24 -20.28
N THR A 389 -10.16 17.33 -20.89
CA THR A 389 -9.37 18.32 -21.64
C THR A 389 -8.93 19.51 -20.77
N GLY A 390 -9.05 19.44 -19.45
CA GLY A 390 -8.78 20.56 -18.55
C GLY A 390 -7.38 21.12 -18.70
N CYS A 391 -6.37 20.28 -18.73
CA CYS A 391 -4.97 20.69 -18.86
C CYS A 391 -4.57 21.19 -20.27
N ALA A 392 -5.40 21.04 -21.28
CA ALA A 392 -5.16 21.67 -22.58
C ALA A 392 -5.37 23.18 -22.55
N ALA A 393 -6.25 23.67 -21.65
CA ALA A 393 -6.63 25.07 -21.53
C ALA A 393 -6.14 25.75 -20.24
N ALA A 394 -5.69 24.98 -19.24
CA ALA A 394 -5.29 25.48 -17.92
C ALA A 394 -4.02 24.78 -17.42
N SER A 395 -3.35 25.40 -16.43
CA SER A 395 -2.20 24.81 -15.73
C SER A 395 -2.54 24.39 -14.29
N GLU A 396 -3.80 24.50 -13.91
CA GLU A 396 -4.30 24.24 -12.56
C GLU A 396 -5.65 23.54 -12.61
N PHE A 397 -6.02 22.83 -11.54
CA PHE A 397 -7.28 22.12 -11.40
C PHE A 397 -7.54 21.14 -12.55
N CYS A 398 -6.52 20.40 -12.96
CA CYS A 398 -6.61 19.43 -14.04
C CYS A 398 -5.58 18.34 -13.89
N PHE A 399 -5.82 17.23 -14.58
CA PHE A 399 -4.92 16.08 -14.66
C PHE A 399 -4.46 15.85 -16.10
N THR A 400 -3.26 15.29 -16.26
CA THR A 400 -2.67 14.87 -17.53
C THR A 400 -1.97 13.52 -17.35
N TYR A 401 -1.78 12.81 -18.47
CA TYR A 401 -1.05 11.55 -18.45
C TYR A 401 0.42 11.75 -18.79
N ASP A 402 1.29 11.26 -17.92
CA ASP A 402 2.72 11.10 -18.16
C ASP A 402 2.98 9.73 -18.79
N SER A 403 3.14 9.70 -20.10
CA SER A 403 3.38 8.46 -20.85
C SER A 403 4.78 7.87 -20.62
N THR A 404 5.74 8.66 -20.13
CA THR A 404 7.10 8.21 -19.82
C THR A 404 7.14 7.38 -18.56
N ASN A 405 6.54 7.91 -17.47
CA ASN A 405 6.51 7.26 -16.18
C ASN A 405 5.22 6.47 -15.92
N LYS A 406 4.31 6.45 -16.90
CA LYS A 406 3.06 5.68 -16.88
C LYS A 406 2.18 6.02 -15.67
N GLY A 407 1.72 7.27 -15.60
CA GLY A 407 0.83 7.70 -14.53
C GLY A 407 0.12 9.03 -14.77
N ILE A 408 -0.86 9.30 -13.93
CA ILE A 408 -1.62 10.55 -13.94
C ILE A 408 -0.90 11.56 -13.05
N VAL A 409 -0.78 12.80 -13.49
CA VAL A 409 -0.22 13.88 -12.69
C VAL A 409 -1.09 15.13 -12.77
N GLY A 410 -1.23 15.84 -11.64
CA GLY A 410 -1.76 17.20 -11.62
C GLY A 410 -0.67 18.20 -11.99
N LEU A 411 -1.00 19.27 -12.71
CA LEU A 411 0.02 20.24 -13.15
C LEU A 411 0.49 21.16 -12.03
N ALA A 412 -0.33 21.41 -11.00
CA ALA A 412 0.11 22.06 -9.78
C ALA A 412 0.55 20.97 -8.78
N ALA A 413 1.86 20.77 -8.68
CA ALA A 413 2.43 19.75 -7.82
C ALA A 413 2.53 20.22 -6.36
N SER A 414 2.36 19.30 -5.42
CA SER A 414 2.66 19.45 -4.00
C SER A 414 3.28 18.16 -3.48
N PHE A 415 4.15 18.25 -2.49
CA PHE A 415 4.84 17.12 -1.84
C PHE A 415 5.55 16.15 -2.82
N GLY A 416 5.94 16.62 -4.00
CA GLY A 416 6.59 15.79 -5.02
C GLY A 416 5.63 14.85 -5.78
N SER A 417 4.36 15.23 -5.91
CA SER A 417 3.39 14.45 -6.68
C SER A 417 3.74 14.35 -8.17
N ASP A 418 4.55 15.26 -8.71
CA ASP A 418 5.15 15.18 -10.04
C ASP A 418 6.34 14.18 -10.14
N GLU A 419 6.79 13.66 -8.99
CA GLU A 419 7.72 12.54 -8.84
C GLU A 419 7.03 11.26 -8.35
N TYR A 420 5.70 11.23 -8.39
CA TYR A 420 4.86 10.12 -7.91
C TYR A 420 4.84 9.90 -6.40
N ASN A 421 5.35 10.85 -5.60
CA ASN A 421 5.17 10.78 -4.16
C ASN A 421 3.68 10.91 -3.82
N ASP A 422 3.23 10.09 -2.88
CA ASP A 422 1.94 10.21 -2.20
C ASP A 422 0.68 10.11 -3.09
N HIS A 423 0.77 9.54 -4.31
CA HIS A 423 -0.36 9.49 -5.25
C HIS A 423 -1.63 8.91 -4.63
N HIS A 424 -1.51 7.84 -3.84
CA HIS A 424 -2.66 7.23 -3.17
C HIS A 424 -3.31 8.18 -2.15
N PHE A 425 -2.55 8.99 -1.41
CA PHE A 425 -3.10 10.01 -0.52
C PHE A 425 -3.86 11.07 -1.30
N HIS A 426 -3.22 11.66 -2.32
CA HIS A 426 -3.79 12.71 -3.14
C HIS A 426 -5.07 12.23 -3.85
N TYR A 427 -5.00 11.13 -4.58
CA TYR A 427 -6.12 10.62 -5.38
C TYR A 427 -7.19 9.97 -4.52
N GLY A 428 -6.82 9.46 -3.35
CA GLY A 428 -7.75 8.96 -2.35
C GLY A 428 -8.78 10.01 -1.93
N TYR A 429 -8.37 11.26 -1.71
CA TYR A 429 -9.28 12.35 -1.38
C TYR A 429 -10.28 12.66 -2.51
N PHE A 430 -9.82 12.66 -3.77
CA PHE A 430 -10.70 12.85 -4.93
C PHE A 430 -11.70 11.70 -5.07
N LEU A 431 -11.23 10.46 -4.99
CA LEU A 431 -12.06 9.27 -5.11
C LEU A 431 -13.09 9.18 -3.98
N TYR A 432 -12.70 9.56 -2.76
CA TYR A 432 -13.63 9.59 -1.64
C TYR A 432 -14.70 10.65 -1.81
N ALA A 433 -14.32 11.89 -2.18
CA ALA A 433 -15.27 12.96 -2.46
C ALA A 433 -16.22 12.56 -3.60
N ALA A 434 -15.70 12.00 -4.69
CA ALA A 434 -16.48 11.54 -5.84
C ALA A 434 -17.44 10.41 -5.45
N GLY A 435 -16.97 9.38 -4.75
CA GLY A 435 -17.79 8.26 -4.31
C GLY A 435 -18.87 8.68 -3.33
N ALA A 436 -18.55 9.56 -2.37
CA ALA A 436 -19.49 10.07 -1.39
C ALA A 436 -20.61 10.92 -2.03
N LEU A 437 -20.25 11.80 -2.98
CA LEU A 437 -21.25 12.60 -3.71
C LEU A 437 -22.08 11.75 -4.67
N ALA A 438 -21.45 10.81 -5.39
CA ALA A 438 -22.12 9.92 -6.32
C ALA A 438 -23.06 8.92 -5.62
N SER A 439 -22.76 8.51 -4.39
CA SER A 439 -23.69 7.71 -3.56
C SER A 439 -24.98 8.44 -3.25
N ASP A 440 -24.94 9.78 -3.16
CA ASP A 440 -26.09 10.64 -2.95
C ASP A 440 -26.76 11.08 -4.25
N ASP A 441 -26.00 11.21 -5.33
CA ASP A 441 -26.44 11.64 -6.66
C ASP A 441 -25.78 10.77 -7.76
N PRO A 442 -26.38 9.62 -8.09
CA PRO A 442 -25.83 8.70 -9.08
C PRO A 442 -25.65 9.32 -10.49
N GLY A 443 -26.36 10.42 -10.80
CA GLY A 443 -26.17 11.15 -12.07
C GLY A 443 -24.79 11.80 -12.24
N LEU A 444 -23.99 11.87 -11.17
CA LEU A 444 -22.62 12.38 -11.23
C LEU A 444 -21.62 11.35 -11.78
N VAL A 445 -21.93 10.05 -11.74
CA VAL A 445 -21.01 8.98 -12.14
C VAL A 445 -20.51 9.18 -13.57
N ASP A 446 -21.41 9.38 -14.53
CA ASP A 446 -21.06 9.55 -15.94
C ASP A 446 -20.16 10.77 -16.19
N GLN A 447 -20.38 11.85 -15.41
CA GLN A 447 -19.62 13.09 -15.55
C GLN A 447 -18.21 12.99 -14.94
N LEU A 448 -18.05 12.20 -13.87
CA LEU A 448 -16.80 12.04 -13.12
C LEU A 448 -15.93 10.91 -13.65
N SER A 449 -16.54 9.83 -14.18
CA SER A 449 -15.87 8.61 -14.63
C SER A 449 -14.67 8.84 -15.56
N PRO A 450 -14.70 9.77 -16.54
CA PRO A 450 -13.57 9.93 -17.46
C PRO A 450 -12.23 10.25 -16.80
N VAL A 451 -12.25 10.86 -15.62
CA VAL A 451 -11.03 11.19 -14.87
C VAL A 451 -10.90 10.34 -13.62
N MET A 452 -11.97 10.15 -12.84
CA MET A 452 -11.90 9.37 -11.60
C MET A 452 -11.48 7.91 -11.85
N ASN A 453 -11.90 7.29 -12.95
CA ASN A 453 -11.42 5.97 -13.34
C ASN A 453 -9.92 5.95 -13.67
N LEU A 454 -9.36 7.04 -14.19
CA LEU A 454 -7.92 7.16 -14.44
C LEU A 454 -7.13 7.34 -13.14
N LEU A 455 -7.65 8.10 -12.17
CA LEU A 455 -7.05 8.18 -10.83
C LEU A 455 -7.09 6.82 -10.13
N ALA A 456 -8.20 6.10 -10.25
CA ALA A 456 -8.30 4.72 -9.75
C ALA A 456 -7.31 3.78 -10.44
N ALA A 457 -7.16 3.89 -11.77
CA ALA A 457 -6.19 3.10 -12.54
C ALA A 457 -4.74 3.40 -12.14
N ASP A 458 -4.41 4.66 -11.84
CA ASP A 458 -3.08 5.06 -11.43
C ASP A 458 -2.61 4.35 -10.15
N ILE A 459 -3.51 4.19 -9.17
CA ILE A 459 -3.17 3.61 -7.86
C ILE A 459 -3.54 2.14 -7.72
N ALA A 460 -4.46 1.61 -8.52
CA ALA A 460 -5.06 0.28 -8.36
C ALA A 460 -5.24 -0.51 -9.66
N SER A 461 -4.40 -0.31 -10.67
CA SER A 461 -4.40 -1.22 -11.82
C SER A 461 -3.99 -2.63 -11.40
N SER A 462 -4.75 -3.65 -11.80
CA SER A 462 -4.47 -5.05 -11.46
C SER A 462 -3.62 -5.79 -12.50
N VAL A 463 -3.35 -5.15 -13.63
CA VAL A 463 -2.52 -5.70 -14.72
C VAL A 463 -1.52 -4.64 -15.20
N PRO A 464 -0.30 -5.04 -15.61
CA PRO A 464 0.67 -4.10 -16.16
C PRO A 464 0.20 -3.56 -17.51
N GLY A 465 0.54 -2.31 -17.83
CA GLY A 465 0.16 -1.69 -19.09
C GLY A 465 0.42 -0.19 -19.08
N GLU A 466 -0.65 0.59 -19.17
CA GLU A 466 -0.58 2.05 -19.07
C GLU A 466 -0.30 2.55 -17.64
N PHE A 467 -0.38 1.67 -16.64
CA PHE A 467 -0.07 1.94 -15.25
C PHE A 467 0.70 0.77 -14.62
N PRO A 468 1.51 0.99 -13.56
CA PRO A 468 2.02 -0.10 -12.73
C PRO A 468 0.86 -0.85 -12.04
N VAL A 469 1.04 -2.13 -11.80
CA VAL A 469 0.09 -2.91 -10.98
C VAL A 469 0.11 -2.38 -9.55
N ARG A 470 -1.03 -1.95 -8.99
CA ARG A 470 -1.18 -1.46 -7.59
C ARG A 470 -0.02 -0.56 -7.16
N ARG A 471 0.19 0.54 -7.89
CA ARG A 471 1.37 1.43 -7.78
C ARG A 471 1.97 1.54 -6.38
N ASN A 472 1.17 1.88 -5.41
CA ASN A 472 1.64 2.17 -4.06
C ASN A 472 1.57 0.97 -3.11
N PHE A 473 0.61 0.05 -3.33
CA PHE A 473 0.28 -1.00 -2.38
C PHE A 473 1.25 -2.19 -2.48
N ASP A 474 1.68 -2.67 -1.33
CA ASP A 474 2.58 -3.82 -1.17
C ASP A 474 1.86 -4.94 -0.42
N ALA A 475 1.53 -6.00 -1.13
CA ALA A 475 0.76 -7.11 -0.59
C ALA A 475 1.49 -7.94 0.48
N TYR A 476 2.83 -7.96 0.46
CA TYR A 476 3.62 -8.64 1.48
C TYR A 476 3.75 -7.80 2.76
N SER A 477 4.08 -6.52 2.62
CA SER A 477 4.17 -5.60 3.76
C SER A 477 2.79 -5.28 4.36
N GLY A 478 1.71 -5.43 3.56
CA GLY A 478 0.33 -5.15 3.94
C GLY A 478 0.03 -3.66 4.05
N HIS A 479 0.93 -2.80 3.53
CA HIS A 479 0.80 -1.35 3.53
C HIS A 479 1.39 -0.74 2.26
N SER A 480 1.15 0.54 2.07
CA SER A 480 1.60 1.29 0.90
C SER A 480 2.99 1.88 1.07
N TRP A 481 3.61 2.26 -0.06
CA TRP A 481 4.85 3.02 -0.12
C TRP A 481 4.60 4.40 -0.73
N ALA A 482 5.13 5.44 -0.08
CA ALA A 482 4.84 6.83 -0.41
C ALA A 482 5.77 7.41 -1.48
N SER A 483 7.09 7.10 -1.43
CA SER A 483 8.05 7.72 -2.35
C SER A 483 8.02 7.07 -3.74
N GLY A 484 7.90 7.89 -4.78
CA GLY A 484 7.91 7.42 -6.17
C GLY A 484 9.19 6.72 -6.55
N THR A 485 10.34 7.33 -6.28
CA THR A 485 11.66 6.82 -6.73
C THR A 485 12.47 6.15 -5.63
N SER A 486 12.07 6.30 -4.36
CA SER A 486 12.80 5.75 -3.20
C SER A 486 14.29 6.09 -3.18
N PRO A 487 14.69 7.37 -3.11
CA PRO A 487 16.10 7.79 -3.17
C PRO A 487 16.82 7.66 -1.82
N PHE A 488 16.34 6.79 -0.93
CA PHE A 488 16.80 6.68 0.45
C PHE A 488 17.61 5.41 0.69
N ALA A 489 18.70 5.52 1.44
CA ALA A 489 19.52 4.37 1.87
C ALA A 489 18.74 3.42 2.81
N ASP A 490 17.67 3.89 3.43
CA ASP A 490 16.79 3.12 4.30
C ASP A 490 15.60 2.47 3.55
N GLY A 491 15.58 2.54 2.20
CA GLY A 491 14.50 2.03 1.36
C GLY A 491 13.31 2.97 1.25
N ASN A 492 12.22 2.53 0.60
CA ASN A 492 11.00 3.31 0.49
C ASN A 492 10.34 3.51 1.86
N ASN A 493 9.42 4.47 1.97
CA ASN A 493 8.83 4.86 3.24
C ASN A 493 7.31 4.99 3.18
N GLN A 494 6.71 4.98 4.37
CA GLN A 494 5.30 5.30 4.61
C GLN A 494 5.20 6.11 5.90
N GLU A 495 4.56 7.27 5.84
CA GLU A 495 4.31 8.13 6.99
C GLU A 495 2.84 8.05 7.43
N SER A 496 1.90 8.34 6.54
CA SER A 496 0.49 8.48 6.86
C SER A 496 -0.29 7.18 6.60
N SER A 497 -0.33 6.28 7.59
CA SER A 497 -1.12 5.05 7.46
C SER A 497 -2.62 5.33 7.34
N ALA A 498 -3.12 6.37 8.00
CA ALA A 498 -4.54 6.71 7.97
C ALA A 498 -4.98 7.29 6.62
N GLU A 499 -4.15 8.08 5.95
CA GLU A 499 -4.45 8.55 4.58
C GLU A 499 -4.42 7.41 3.58
N ALA A 500 -3.59 6.39 3.78
CA ALA A 500 -3.61 5.19 2.94
C ALA A 500 -4.91 4.39 3.12
N VAL A 501 -5.35 4.14 4.36
CA VAL A 501 -6.66 3.52 4.61
C VAL A 501 -7.81 4.35 4.02
N HIS A 502 -7.73 5.68 4.15
CA HIS A 502 -8.69 6.62 3.55
C HIS A 502 -8.70 6.53 2.02
N ALA A 503 -7.54 6.38 1.39
CA ALA A 503 -7.43 6.23 -0.06
C ALA A 503 -8.17 4.98 -0.57
N TRP A 504 -7.98 3.84 0.09
CA TRP A 504 -8.65 2.60 -0.29
C TRP A 504 -10.15 2.62 0.04
N ALA A 505 -10.55 3.30 1.12
CA ALA A 505 -11.97 3.55 1.39
C ALA A 505 -12.60 4.42 0.29
N GLY A 506 -11.92 5.48 -0.14
CA GLY A 506 -12.35 6.34 -1.25
C GLY A 506 -12.46 5.58 -2.58
N LEU A 507 -11.48 4.73 -2.87
CA LEU A 507 -11.50 3.85 -4.04
C LEU A 507 -12.70 2.88 -3.99
N ARG A 508 -12.99 2.29 -2.82
CA ARG A 508 -14.14 1.42 -2.62
C ARG A 508 -15.45 2.16 -2.88
N LEU A 509 -15.64 3.34 -2.29
CA LEU A 509 -16.85 4.15 -2.48
C LEU A 509 -17.05 4.55 -3.95
N TRP A 510 -15.97 4.94 -4.64
CA TRP A 510 -16.04 5.23 -6.07
C TRP A 510 -16.40 3.98 -6.89
N ALA A 511 -15.78 2.85 -6.61
CA ALA A 511 -16.05 1.59 -7.31
C ALA A 511 -17.50 1.12 -7.13
N ASP A 512 -18.03 1.24 -5.91
CA ASP A 512 -19.43 0.91 -5.61
C ASP A 512 -20.39 1.85 -6.37
N ALA A 513 -20.15 3.16 -6.36
CA ALA A 513 -20.94 4.14 -7.09
C ALA A 513 -20.91 3.89 -8.62
N ALA A 514 -19.76 3.53 -9.15
CA ALA A 514 -19.55 3.20 -10.57
C ALA A 514 -20.01 1.78 -10.95
N GLY A 515 -20.49 0.97 -9.99
CA GLY A 515 -20.94 -0.40 -10.21
C GLY A 515 -19.81 -1.40 -10.52
N ASN A 516 -18.56 -1.06 -10.25
CA ASN A 516 -17.39 -1.92 -10.50
C ASN A 516 -17.07 -2.81 -9.30
N GLN A 517 -17.74 -3.97 -9.23
CA GLN A 517 -17.59 -4.92 -8.12
C GLN A 517 -16.17 -5.51 -7.98
N ALA A 518 -15.43 -5.67 -9.08
CA ALA A 518 -14.08 -6.19 -9.05
C ALA A 518 -13.12 -5.18 -8.38
N LEU A 519 -13.20 -3.90 -8.76
CA LEU A 519 -12.44 -2.82 -8.14
C LEU A 519 -12.87 -2.59 -6.67
N ALA A 520 -14.16 -2.72 -6.37
CA ALA A 520 -14.67 -2.64 -5.01
C ALA A 520 -14.08 -3.74 -4.10
N ALA A 521 -13.99 -4.97 -4.60
CA ALA A 521 -13.36 -6.07 -3.87
C ALA A 521 -11.84 -5.82 -3.67
N GLU A 522 -11.12 -5.34 -4.68
CA GLU A 522 -9.70 -5.00 -4.58
C GLU A 522 -9.47 -3.89 -3.54
N ALA A 523 -10.26 -2.83 -3.59
CA ALA A 523 -10.20 -1.73 -2.64
C ALA A 523 -10.46 -2.19 -1.20
N SER A 524 -11.46 -3.06 -0.98
CA SER A 524 -11.76 -3.63 0.33
C SER A 524 -10.61 -4.49 0.88
N TRP A 525 -9.97 -5.29 0.01
CA TRP A 525 -8.79 -6.06 0.37
C TRP A 525 -7.63 -5.16 0.79
N MET A 526 -7.26 -4.16 -0.02
CA MET A 526 -6.18 -3.21 0.29
C MET A 526 -6.49 -2.41 1.56
N GLN A 527 -7.73 -1.90 1.72
CA GLN A 527 -8.17 -1.17 2.90
C GLN A 527 -8.01 -2.00 4.18
N SER A 528 -8.42 -3.26 4.14
CA SER A 528 -8.38 -4.14 5.30
C SER A 528 -6.95 -4.47 5.74
N LEU A 529 -6.03 -4.71 4.77
CA LEU A 529 -4.62 -4.94 5.08
C LEU A 529 -3.96 -3.69 5.64
N GLU A 530 -4.15 -2.55 4.98
CA GLU A 530 -3.60 -1.26 5.43
C GLU A 530 -4.08 -0.90 6.84
N ALA A 531 -5.38 -1.10 7.12
CA ALA A 531 -5.95 -0.87 8.45
C ALA A 531 -5.35 -1.77 9.53
N ALA A 532 -5.12 -3.05 9.21
CA ALA A 532 -4.49 -3.99 10.14
C ALA A 532 -3.03 -3.62 10.42
N THR A 533 -2.27 -3.25 9.40
CA THR A 533 -0.86 -2.84 9.56
C THR A 533 -0.72 -1.47 10.22
N ALA A 534 -1.67 -0.54 10.01
CA ALA A 534 -1.76 0.71 10.77
C ALA A 534 -1.83 0.46 12.29
N GLN A 535 -2.58 -0.54 12.72
CA GLN A 535 -2.60 -0.95 14.12
C GLN A 535 -1.30 -1.64 14.52
N VAL A 536 -0.91 -2.72 13.83
CA VAL A 536 0.20 -3.59 14.24
C VAL A 536 1.55 -2.89 14.20
N TYR A 537 1.75 -1.89 13.33
CA TYR A 537 3.06 -1.26 13.14
C TYR A 537 3.14 0.19 13.58
N TYR A 538 2.03 0.94 13.58
CA TYR A 538 2.07 2.38 13.87
C TYR A 538 1.48 2.73 15.23
N LEU A 539 0.33 2.16 15.60
CA LEU A 539 -0.46 2.60 16.75
C LEU A 539 -0.53 1.61 17.91
N ALA A 540 -0.43 0.30 17.65
CA ALA A 540 -0.66 -0.73 18.67
C ALA A 540 0.25 -1.96 18.49
N PHE A 541 1.53 -1.74 18.17
CA PHE A 541 2.52 -2.81 18.11
C PHE A 541 2.71 -3.52 19.46
N ASP A 542 3.11 -4.77 19.42
CA ASP A 542 3.36 -5.59 20.61
C ASP A 542 4.69 -5.19 21.27
N GLU A 543 4.60 -4.35 22.29
CA GLU A 543 5.76 -3.86 23.06
C GLU A 543 6.51 -4.95 23.82
N SER A 544 5.94 -6.15 23.93
CA SER A 544 6.60 -7.31 24.55
C SER A 544 7.60 -8.00 23.59
N ASP A 545 7.52 -7.74 22.28
CA ASP A 545 8.51 -8.24 21.33
C ASP A 545 9.89 -7.62 21.64
N PRO A 546 10.94 -8.43 21.76
CA PRO A 546 12.30 -7.96 22.10
C PRO A 546 12.85 -6.86 21.19
N VAL A 547 12.35 -6.76 19.96
CA VAL A 547 12.75 -5.72 19.00
C VAL A 547 12.42 -4.31 19.52
N TYR A 548 11.37 -4.15 20.33
CA TYR A 548 10.98 -2.86 20.92
C TYR A 548 11.70 -2.53 22.23
N ALA A 549 12.56 -3.40 22.75
CA ALA A 549 13.29 -3.13 23.98
C ALA A 549 14.18 -1.89 23.86
N GLY A 550 13.88 -0.84 24.61
CA GLY A 550 14.58 0.45 24.56
C GLY A 550 13.93 1.50 23.64
N TYR A 551 12.87 1.18 22.94
CA TYR A 551 12.03 2.17 22.23
C TYR A 551 11.09 2.84 23.23
N GLU A 552 11.17 4.16 23.37
CA GLU A 552 10.47 4.90 24.42
C GLU A 552 9.11 5.46 23.99
N HIS A 553 8.62 5.08 22.82
CA HIS A 553 7.38 5.60 22.23
C HIS A 553 6.32 4.52 22.06
N ARG A 554 5.06 4.95 22.09
CA ARG A 554 3.86 4.11 21.87
C ARG A 554 3.39 4.07 20.43
N ILE A 555 3.87 5.01 19.64
CA ILE A 555 3.55 5.15 18.22
C ILE A 555 4.85 5.19 17.40
N SER A 556 4.76 4.84 16.13
CA SER A 556 5.88 4.89 15.19
C SER A 556 5.42 5.59 13.93
N PRO A 557 5.60 6.93 13.82
CA PRO A 557 4.96 7.72 12.77
C PRO A 557 5.52 7.50 11.37
N LEU A 558 6.79 7.06 11.24
CA LEU A 558 7.47 6.94 9.96
C LEU A 558 8.19 5.60 9.87
N ILE A 559 7.84 4.79 8.86
CA ILE A 559 8.43 3.49 8.59
C ILE A 559 9.09 3.50 7.21
N PHE A 560 10.36 3.11 7.16
CA PHE A 560 11.11 2.80 5.95
C PHE A 560 11.27 1.28 5.79
N GLY A 561 11.76 0.83 4.65
CA GLY A 561 12.10 -0.57 4.45
C GLY A 561 13.16 -1.10 5.45
N GLY A 562 14.12 -0.25 5.85
CA GLY A 562 15.21 -0.58 6.77
C GLY A 562 15.22 0.18 8.10
N LYS A 563 14.22 1.01 8.41
CA LYS A 563 14.22 1.84 9.61
C LYS A 563 12.80 2.23 10.04
N ARG A 564 12.58 2.40 11.34
CA ARG A 564 11.41 3.08 11.92
C ARG A 564 11.89 4.24 12.76
N ASP A 565 11.24 5.41 12.57
CA ASP A 565 11.59 6.63 13.29
C ASP A 565 10.38 7.22 14.02
N TYR A 566 10.60 7.72 15.23
CA TYR A 566 9.70 8.66 15.88
C TYR A 566 9.98 10.06 15.34
N ALA A 567 9.52 10.30 14.13
CA ALA A 567 9.67 11.56 13.38
C ALA A 567 8.55 11.70 12.36
N THR A 568 8.36 12.90 11.85
CA THR A 568 7.55 13.18 10.66
C THR A 568 8.35 14.04 9.68
N TRP A 569 7.97 14.04 8.42
CA TRP A 569 8.63 14.85 7.39
C TRP A 569 8.40 16.35 7.56
N PHE A 570 7.35 16.75 8.27
CA PHE A 570 6.86 18.13 8.25
C PHE A 570 6.84 18.83 9.63
N SER A 571 6.92 18.09 10.75
CA SER A 571 6.82 18.67 12.09
C SER A 571 7.51 17.82 13.16
N PRO A 572 8.24 18.43 14.10
CA PRO A 572 8.81 17.72 15.25
C PRO A 572 7.81 17.54 16.41
N GLU A 573 6.58 18.05 16.28
CA GLU A 573 5.60 18.08 17.36
C GLU A 573 4.99 16.70 17.62
N ARG A 574 4.76 16.35 18.90
CA ARG A 574 4.17 15.07 19.28
C ARG A 574 2.76 14.88 18.74
N ALA A 575 1.97 15.98 18.72
CA ALA A 575 0.63 15.92 18.14
C ALA A 575 0.65 15.64 16.64
N ALA A 576 1.68 16.08 15.91
CA ALA A 576 1.86 15.74 14.51
C ALA A 576 2.21 14.26 14.34
N ALA A 577 3.04 13.70 15.22
CA ALA A 577 3.42 12.28 15.19
C ALA A 577 2.21 11.34 15.36
N LEU A 578 1.26 11.67 16.24
CA LEU A 578 0.01 10.93 16.37
C LEU A 578 -1.00 11.34 15.28
N GLY A 579 -1.14 12.64 15.04
CA GLY A 579 -2.14 13.20 14.12
C GLY A 579 -2.02 12.68 12.69
N ILE A 580 -0.78 12.48 12.20
CA ILE A 580 -0.54 11.92 10.85
C ILE A 580 -1.03 10.46 10.73
N GLN A 581 -1.14 9.72 11.84
CA GLN A 581 -1.70 8.36 11.87
C GLN A 581 -3.23 8.36 12.05
N LEU A 582 -3.86 9.52 12.13
CA LEU A 582 -5.30 9.67 12.36
C LEU A 582 -6.02 10.39 11.23
N LEU A 583 -5.37 11.40 10.59
CA LEU A 583 -6.03 12.19 9.56
C LEU A 583 -6.37 11.34 8.31
N PRO A 584 -7.57 11.55 7.73
CA PRO A 584 -8.51 12.61 8.07
C PRO A 584 -9.62 12.20 9.05
N MET A 585 -9.53 11.15 9.86
CA MET A 585 -10.61 10.64 10.73
C MET A 585 -11.95 10.57 10.00
N SER A 586 -11.97 9.87 8.86
CA SER A 586 -13.15 9.76 8.00
C SER A 586 -14.26 8.91 8.65
N PRO A 587 -15.47 8.85 8.09
CA PRO A 587 -16.51 7.91 8.51
C PRO A 587 -16.04 6.44 8.54
N SER A 588 -15.02 6.12 7.74
CA SER A 588 -14.40 4.78 7.66
C SER A 588 -13.30 4.53 8.71
N SER A 589 -13.02 5.46 9.61
CA SER A 589 -11.93 5.37 10.60
C SER A 589 -12.25 4.48 11.82
N GLY A 590 -13.33 3.68 11.77
CA GLY A 590 -13.69 2.75 12.83
C GLY A 590 -12.60 1.70 13.16
N TYR A 591 -11.72 1.39 12.22
CA TYR A 591 -10.57 0.49 12.42
C TYR A 591 -9.57 1.02 13.46
N LEU A 592 -9.55 2.33 13.75
CA LEU A 592 -8.70 2.95 14.76
C LEU A 592 -9.11 2.59 16.19
N LYS A 593 -10.32 2.03 16.38
CA LYS A 593 -10.80 1.57 17.69
C LYS A 593 -9.98 0.35 18.14
N THR A 594 -9.23 0.51 19.22
CA THR A 594 -8.54 -0.56 19.94
C THR A 594 -8.94 -0.52 21.42
N ASP A 595 -8.21 -1.18 22.31
CA ASP A 595 -8.53 -1.10 23.74
C ASP A 595 -8.32 0.32 24.28
N ALA A 596 -9.17 0.71 25.23
CA ALA A 596 -9.15 2.05 25.82
C ALA A 596 -7.81 2.42 26.48
N PRO A 597 -7.09 1.53 27.20
CA PRO A 597 -5.75 1.80 27.70
C PRO A 597 -4.74 2.17 26.61
N ARG A 598 -4.78 1.51 25.45
CA ARG A 598 -3.86 1.81 24.33
C ARG A 598 -4.16 3.18 23.71
N ILE A 599 -5.43 3.49 23.48
CA ILE A 599 -5.86 4.82 23.01
C ILE A 599 -5.40 5.90 24.00
N ALA A 600 -5.61 5.68 25.30
CA ALA A 600 -5.19 6.64 26.33
C ALA A 600 -3.67 6.84 26.37
N ALA A 601 -2.87 5.78 26.18
CA ALA A 601 -1.42 5.86 26.13
C ALA A 601 -0.92 6.65 24.91
N ASN A 602 -1.48 6.39 23.72
CA ASN A 602 -1.18 7.13 22.50
C ASN A 602 -1.56 8.62 22.62
N LEU A 603 -2.73 8.91 23.21
CA LEU A 603 -3.16 10.29 23.46
C LEU A 603 -2.27 11.01 24.47
N ALA A 604 -1.86 10.36 25.55
CA ALA A 604 -0.94 10.95 26.52
C ALA A 604 0.40 11.33 25.86
N GLU A 605 0.88 10.51 24.93
CA GLU A 605 2.08 10.82 24.16
C GLU A 605 1.83 11.99 23.18
N GLY A 606 0.77 11.94 22.37
CA GLY A 606 0.47 12.95 21.36
C GLY A 606 0.08 14.32 21.94
N THR A 607 -0.69 14.35 23.02
CA THR A 607 -1.09 15.62 23.67
C THR A 607 0.03 16.23 24.49
N GLY A 608 0.90 15.40 25.09
CA GLY A 608 1.97 15.87 25.98
C GLY A 608 1.45 16.79 27.08
N SER A 609 2.18 17.86 27.40
CA SER A 609 1.77 18.86 28.40
C SER A 609 0.86 19.96 27.82
N ILE A 610 0.67 20.04 26.50
CA ILE A 610 -0.11 21.10 25.82
C ILE A 610 -1.60 20.76 25.82
N GLY A 611 -1.96 19.48 25.81
CA GLY A 611 -3.34 19.02 25.67
C GLY A 611 -3.82 19.06 24.21
N TYR A 612 -5.13 19.22 24.01
CA TYR A 612 -5.74 19.20 22.65
C TYR A 612 -5.61 20.53 21.89
N ARG A 613 -5.35 21.69 22.55
CA ARG A 613 -5.37 23.00 21.91
C ARG A 613 -4.08 23.28 21.11
N GLN A 614 -3.84 22.47 20.09
CA GLN A 614 -2.71 22.53 19.17
C GLN A 614 -3.11 21.99 17.81
N LYS A 615 -2.24 22.11 16.79
CA LYS A 615 -2.48 21.49 15.47
C LYS A 615 -2.72 19.99 15.63
N PHE A 616 -3.60 19.41 14.83
CA PHE A 616 -4.11 18.03 14.91
C PHE A 616 -4.95 17.71 16.16
N GLY A 617 -5.18 18.68 17.06
CA GLY A 617 -5.97 18.46 18.26
C GLY A 617 -7.41 18.06 17.98
N ASP A 618 -8.00 18.47 16.86
CA ASP A 618 -9.29 18.04 16.35
C ASP A 618 -9.32 16.50 16.09
N TYR A 619 -8.28 15.95 15.44
CA TYR A 619 -8.15 14.51 15.23
C TYR A 619 -7.90 13.75 16.54
N LEU A 620 -7.08 14.31 17.44
CA LEU A 620 -6.85 13.73 18.75
C LEU A 620 -8.13 13.65 19.58
N LEU A 621 -9.02 14.65 19.50
CA LEU A 621 -10.33 14.63 20.15
C LEU A 621 -11.24 13.53 19.56
N MET A 622 -11.27 13.39 18.24
CA MET A 622 -12.03 12.33 17.59
C MET A 622 -11.50 10.94 17.94
N TYR A 623 -10.18 10.78 18.01
CA TYR A 623 -9.55 9.52 18.43
C TYR A 623 -9.85 9.20 19.90
N ALA A 624 -9.85 10.19 20.79
CA ALA A 624 -10.21 10.01 22.20
C ALA A 624 -11.62 9.41 22.37
N ALA A 625 -12.56 9.82 21.53
CA ALA A 625 -13.94 9.31 21.59
C ALA A 625 -14.06 7.81 21.32
N LEU A 626 -13.07 7.19 20.67
CA LEU A 626 -13.06 5.75 20.40
C LEU A 626 -12.74 4.92 21.66
N ALA A 627 -12.19 5.55 22.73
CA ALA A 627 -11.85 4.89 23.97
C ALA A 627 -13.08 4.56 24.85
N GLY A 628 -14.24 5.22 24.61
CA GLY A 628 -15.47 4.94 25.34
C GLY A 628 -16.35 6.17 25.54
N GLU A 629 -17.52 5.94 26.16
CA GLU A 629 -18.56 6.97 26.29
C GLU A 629 -18.13 8.15 27.18
N SER A 630 -17.38 7.92 28.25
CA SER A 630 -16.87 9.00 29.11
C SER A 630 -15.92 9.90 28.33
N GLN A 631 -14.94 9.28 27.63
CA GLN A 631 -13.94 10.00 26.83
C GLN A 631 -14.59 10.76 25.68
N ARG A 632 -15.62 10.18 25.05
CA ARG A 632 -16.42 10.84 24.02
C ARG A 632 -17.12 12.09 24.57
N THR A 633 -17.71 11.98 25.75
CA THR A 633 -18.42 13.11 26.39
C THR A 633 -17.45 14.25 26.72
N ASP A 634 -16.26 13.93 27.27
CA ASP A 634 -15.24 14.90 27.59
C ASP A 634 -14.67 15.56 26.32
N ALA A 635 -14.40 14.76 25.27
CA ALA A 635 -13.95 15.25 23.98
C ALA A 635 -14.98 16.18 23.31
N LEU A 636 -16.28 15.85 23.39
CA LEU A 636 -17.33 16.71 22.86
C LEU A 636 -17.43 18.04 23.62
N ALA A 637 -17.28 18.02 24.94
CA ALA A 637 -17.26 19.24 25.75
C ALA A 637 -16.08 20.16 25.37
N GLU A 638 -14.88 19.60 25.17
CA GLU A 638 -13.69 20.36 24.72
C GLU A 638 -13.86 20.84 23.28
N ALA A 639 -14.40 20.00 22.37
CA ALA A 639 -14.59 20.35 20.97
C ALA A 639 -15.51 21.56 20.77
N ARG A 640 -16.53 21.76 21.61
CA ARG A 640 -17.41 22.94 21.56
C ARG A 640 -16.64 24.24 21.70
N SER A 641 -15.60 24.27 22.54
CA SER A 641 -14.74 25.44 22.76
C SER A 641 -13.43 25.42 21.97
N PHE A 642 -13.21 24.42 21.11
CA PHE A 642 -11.98 24.24 20.35
C PHE A 642 -11.80 25.37 19.32
N PRO A 643 -10.60 26.00 19.24
CA PRO A 643 -10.32 27.12 18.33
C PRO A 643 -10.46 26.70 16.87
N THR A 644 -11.14 27.51 16.07
CA THR A 644 -11.37 27.21 14.64
C THR A 644 -10.12 27.32 13.78
N ASP A 645 -9.14 28.09 14.19
CA ASP A 645 -7.83 28.23 13.52
C ASP A 645 -6.89 27.03 13.75
N LEU A 646 -7.27 26.14 14.66
CA LEU A 646 -6.58 24.85 14.92
C LEU A 646 -7.25 23.67 14.22
N ILE A 647 -8.42 23.86 13.60
CA ILE A 647 -9.07 22.81 12.78
C ILE A 647 -8.22 22.58 11.53
N ASP A 648 -7.96 21.32 11.22
CA ASP A 648 -7.17 20.94 10.03
C ASP A 648 -7.92 21.28 8.73
N ASP A 649 -7.18 21.56 7.65
CA ASP A 649 -7.74 21.92 6.34
C ASP A 649 -8.59 20.78 5.70
N GLY A 650 -8.41 19.54 6.15
CA GLY A 650 -9.18 18.36 5.69
C GLY A 650 -10.50 18.14 6.43
N THR A 651 -10.84 19.00 7.41
CA THR A 651 -12.08 18.87 8.18
C THR A 651 -12.73 20.23 8.48
N THR A 652 -13.85 20.22 9.18
CA THR A 652 -14.56 21.41 9.66
C THR A 652 -14.92 21.25 11.13
N LYS A 653 -15.23 22.34 11.82
CA LYS A 653 -15.76 22.24 13.18
C LYS A 653 -17.10 21.51 13.22
N THR A 654 -17.94 21.68 12.20
CA THR A 654 -19.16 20.89 12.02
C THR A 654 -18.86 19.40 12.00
N TYR A 655 -17.84 18.97 11.23
CA TYR A 655 -17.47 17.56 11.16
C TYR A 655 -16.95 17.02 12.49
N LEU A 656 -16.07 17.74 13.18
CA LEU A 656 -15.57 17.40 14.51
C LEU A 656 -16.73 17.15 15.48
N LEU A 657 -17.68 18.07 15.57
CA LEU A 657 -18.85 17.93 16.46
C LEU A 657 -19.74 16.76 16.03
N ALA A 658 -20.05 16.64 14.73
CA ALA A 658 -20.88 15.56 14.19
C ALA A 658 -20.26 14.18 14.45
N TYR A 659 -18.95 14.04 14.26
CA TYR A 659 -18.22 12.80 14.54
C TYR A 659 -18.36 12.41 16.01
N LEU A 660 -18.08 13.34 16.94
CA LEU A 660 -18.16 13.10 18.37
C LEU A 660 -19.59 12.82 18.87
N MET A 661 -20.61 13.38 18.21
CA MET A 661 -22.02 13.09 18.50
C MET A 661 -22.48 11.74 17.93
N SER A 662 -21.94 11.29 16.81
CA SER A 662 -22.36 10.07 16.10
C SER A 662 -21.63 8.81 16.57
N VAL A 663 -20.36 8.91 16.94
CA VAL A 663 -19.54 7.78 17.38
C VAL A 663 -20.13 7.14 18.64
N ARG A 664 -20.22 5.81 18.64
CA ARG A 664 -20.64 5.04 19.82
C ARG A 664 -19.42 4.33 20.42
N GLY A 665 -19.33 4.41 21.71
CA GLY A 665 -18.25 3.83 22.51
C GLY A 665 -18.13 2.31 22.41
#